data_6a0dd3c73a245c77152dcfd7a7ef8829
#
_entry.id   6a0dd3c73a245c77152dcfd7a7ef8829
#
_cell.length_a   1.000
_cell.length_b   1.000
_cell.length_c   1.000
_cell.angle_alpha   90.00
_cell.angle_beta   90.00
_cell.angle_gamma   90.00
#
_symmetry.space_group_name_H-M   'P 1'
#
loop_
_entity.id
_entity.type
_entity.pdbx_description
1 polymer ?
#
loop_
_entity_poly.entity_id
_entity_poly.type
_entity_poly.pdbx_seq_one_letter_code
_entity_poly.pdbx_strand_id
1 'polypeptide(L)'
;MCKNFLNYFLAINFILLFTMIVSVDSKEIVRAEFTKTPLTKFTENLERPTSQSTIRLYFDDQSVKDIPLNYKELFRSGQRIGKNYAGSILDHKGNRITLWDTTSNQLKIRKGPIFSSSPDGNTLIQIKKQNSRDSNSIFLVTHFEKHGWVENDHKQIPPFDSEYHVPMAINLTKLSQNIKNGELTPKILTNISSNSVQGFWFPCSASLTPWNTHLGAEEYEPNARWFEVNPLEAMNLYLGTPGKTVRQGGANPYEYGFITEIKLDSVEKPEVKKRYAMGRASFELGVVMPDERTVYLADDASDGVRLMFIADNPRDLTSGTLYAAKWKQTRDFDGGQADLKWIKLGQSDEKTIKSYLDKKLTFSDIFELKPFKSEEKKEYKISSHRPIYVFQGYTPNTKISNIDLNNSNVDKDIKANKELNRKIYRDTKIEYLKIKQGMKTAAAFLETRRFAALKGATTEFTKMEGQAINKKDRKLYTAISKAYKGMIKGNNGARLNNDIRLNGHPDDLLCGVIYESDLEIGIKDTDGNLILSEWVATNMKALIKGESSGEDTCNENKIANPDNLIFSEILRSLFIAEDTGTRHSRDVLWAYSVDKGNLTRILVAPKHSEVSGLFMTENLNGYAYIFTNIQKSIHPKNFWKDMKPEDANQYVNDKDLRGIVGYIGAIPLGLN
;
A
#
# COMPACT_ATOMS: atom_id res chain seq x y z
N MET A 1 -0.35 -88.05 35.02
CA MET A 1 -0.81 -87.83 36.41
C MET A 1 -1.41 -86.47 36.48
N CYS A 2 -2.68 -86.48 36.49
CA CYS A 2 -3.60 -86.14 37.59
C CYS A 2 -3.45 -84.65 38.05
N LYS A 3 -4.45 -83.98 37.76
CA LYS A 3 -5.71 -83.56 38.45
C LYS A 3 -5.58 -82.05 38.85
N ASN A 4 -6.46 -81.26 38.73
CA ASN A 4 -7.89 -80.94 38.81
C ASN A 4 -8.05 -79.47 38.98
N PHE A 5 -9.01 -78.90 38.23
CA PHE A 5 -10.20 -78.18 38.64
C PHE A 5 -10.04 -77.01 39.72
N LEU A 6 -10.39 -75.78 39.34
CA LEU A 6 -11.65 -75.20 39.87
C LEU A 6 -11.97 -73.89 39.12
N ASN A 7 -13.22 -73.82 38.71
CA ASN A 7 -13.86 -72.63 38.13
C ASN A 7 -13.97 -71.45 39.17
N TYR A 8 -13.73 -70.22 38.74
CA TYR A 8 -14.38 -69.05 39.30
C TYR A 8 -14.88 -68.15 38.15
N PHE A 9 -16.19 -68.13 38.01
CA PHE A 9 -16.95 -67.14 37.25
C PHE A 9 -16.81 -65.80 37.99
N LEU A 10 -16.17 -64.82 37.35
CA LEU A 10 -16.30 -63.40 37.74
C LEU A 10 -16.93 -62.69 36.56
N ALA A 11 -18.20 -62.33 36.75
CA ALA A 11 -18.94 -61.47 35.84
C ALA A 11 -18.34 -60.08 35.89
N ILE A 12 -17.57 -59.67 34.84
CA ILE A 12 -17.18 -58.29 34.63
C ILE A 12 -18.29 -57.60 33.84
N ASN A 13 -19.05 -56.78 34.56
CA ASN A 13 -19.98 -55.83 33.94
C ASN A 13 -19.17 -54.80 33.16
N PHE A 14 -19.10 -54.95 31.85
CA PHE A 14 -18.67 -53.90 30.94
C PHE A 14 -19.75 -52.83 30.87
N ILE A 15 -19.61 -51.76 31.68
CA ILE A 15 -20.36 -50.52 31.49
C ILE A 15 -19.70 -49.88 30.24
N LEU A 16 -20.34 -50.02 29.09
CA LEU A 16 -20.07 -49.22 27.90
C LEU A 16 -20.51 -47.77 28.23
N LEU A 17 -19.57 -46.97 28.68
CA LEU A 17 -19.74 -45.53 28.65
C LEU A 17 -19.69 -45.10 27.17
N PHE A 18 -20.83 -45.00 26.54
CA PHE A 18 -20.97 -44.22 25.32
C PHE A 18 -20.70 -42.76 25.67
N THR A 19 -19.47 -42.31 25.61
CA THR A 19 -19.17 -40.90 25.48
C THR A 19 -19.75 -40.51 24.11
N MET A 20 -20.95 -39.92 24.12
CA MET A 20 -21.38 -39.09 23.00
C MET A 20 -20.33 -37.99 22.86
N ILE A 21 -19.39 -38.19 21.94
CA ILE A 21 -18.68 -37.06 21.37
C ILE A 21 -19.77 -36.29 20.61
N VAL A 22 -20.36 -35.31 21.26
CA VAL A 22 -21.10 -34.27 20.56
C VAL A 22 -20.03 -33.58 19.73
N SER A 23 -19.88 -33.99 18.47
CA SER A 23 -19.25 -33.13 17.49
C SER A 23 -20.10 -31.88 17.47
N VAL A 24 -19.61 -30.81 18.04
CA VAL A 24 -20.16 -29.49 17.75
C VAL A 24 -19.82 -29.28 16.28
N ASP A 25 -20.75 -29.64 15.40
CA ASP A 25 -20.64 -29.29 13.99
C ASP A 25 -20.55 -27.76 13.95
N SER A 26 -19.37 -27.28 13.64
CA SER A 26 -19.16 -25.86 13.43
C SER A 26 -19.97 -25.44 12.21
N LYS A 27 -21.01 -24.63 12.41
CA LYS A 27 -21.83 -24.10 11.32
C LYS A 27 -20.96 -23.37 10.31
N GLU A 28 -21.14 -23.67 9.03
CA GLU A 28 -20.45 -22.95 7.96
C GLU A 28 -21.30 -21.76 7.47
N ILE A 29 -20.64 -20.63 7.24
CA ILE A 29 -21.28 -19.48 6.61
C ILE A 29 -21.35 -19.74 5.11
N VAL A 30 -22.56 -19.87 4.58
CA VAL A 30 -22.81 -20.12 3.15
C VAL A 30 -23.07 -18.83 2.37
N ARG A 31 -23.45 -17.75 3.06
CA ARG A 31 -23.73 -16.45 2.44
C ARG A 31 -23.68 -15.33 3.45
N ALA A 32 -23.20 -14.16 3.02
CA ALA A 32 -23.30 -12.90 3.76
C ALA A 32 -23.99 -11.82 2.93
N GLU A 33 -24.79 -10.99 3.59
CA GLU A 33 -25.44 -9.82 2.99
C GLU A 33 -25.25 -8.61 3.91
N PHE A 34 -25.10 -7.43 3.31
CA PHE A 34 -24.90 -6.20 4.05
C PHE A 34 -26.06 -5.24 3.81
N THR A 35 -26.47 -4.52 4.87
CA THR A 35 -27.39 -3.39 4.72
C THR A 35 -26.61 -2.10 4.50
N LYS A 36 -27.23 -1.17 3.77
CA LYS A 36 -26.57 0.08 3.36
C LYS A 36 -26.48 1.07 4.52
N THR A 37 -25.27 1.59 4.79
CA THR A 37 -25.08 2.79 5.61
C THR A 37 -25.49 4.03 4.80
N PRO A 38 -26.42 4.88 5.28
CA PRO A 38 -26.78 6.11 4.59
C PRO A 38 -25.63 7.13 4.64
N LEU A 39 -25.58 8.02 3.65
CA LEU A 39 -24.69 9.18 3.71
C LEU A 39 -25.15 10.13 4.80
N THR A 40 -24.21 10.62 5.59
CA THR A 40 -24.46 11.63 6.61
C THR A 40 -24.50 13.03 6.02
N LYS A 41 -25.27 13.95 6.61
CA LYS A 41 -25.26 15.35 6.20
C LYS A 41 -23.87 15.98 6.39
N PHE A 42 -23.60 17.06 5.67
CA PHE A 42 -22.31 17.73 5.66
C PHE A 42 -21.77 18.09 7.07
N THR A 43 -22.64 18.52 7.97
CA THR A 43 -22.31 18.94 9.34
C THR A 43 -22.30 17.82 10.37
N GLU A 44 -22.65 16.60 9.97
CA GLU A 44 -22.72 15.46 10.88
C GLU A 44 -21.45 14.61 10.81
N ASN A 45 -21.01 14.06 11.95
CA ASN A 45 -19.91 13.11 12.06
C ASN A 45 -18.61 13.58 11.39
N LEU A 46 -18.21 14.82 11.68
CA LEU A 46 -16.95 15.39 11.15
C LEU A 46 -15.69 14.77 11.77
N GLU A 47 -15.83 14.13 12.92
CA GLU A 47 -14.73 13.65 13.73
C GLU A 47 -14.47 12.15 13.63
N ARG A 48 -15.51 11.38 13.32
CA ARG A 48 -15.48 9.90 13.35
C ARG A 48 -16.20 9.29 12.17
N PRO A 49 -15.75 8.13 11.70
CA PRO A 49 -16.49 7.37 10.69
C PRO A 49 -17.77 6.79 11.29
N THR A 50 -18.76 6.58 10.43
CA THR A 50 -20.08 6.07 10.80
C THR A 50 -20.37 4.78 10.05
N SER A 51 -20.83 3.75 10.76
CA SER A 51 -21.45 2.56 10.19
C SER A 51 -22.83 2.35 10.83
N GLN A 52 -23.84 2.19 9.97
CA GLN A 52 -25.20 1.78 10.35
C GLN A 52 -25.56 0.48 9.63
N SER A 53 -24.57 -0.17 9.04
CA SER A 53 -24.73 -1.44 8.34
C SER A 53 -24.93 -2.59 9.33
N THR A 54 -25.69 -3.57 8.89
CA THR A 54 -25.82 -4.88 9.55
C THR A 54 -25.33 -5.93 8.56
N ILE A 55 -24.52 -6.87 9.01
CA ILE A 55 -24.21 -8.07 8.23
C ILE A 55 -25.20 -9.17 8.63
N ARG A 56 -25.85 -9.76 7.63
CA ARG A 56 -26.71 -10.93 7.76
C ARG A 56 -25.95 -12.16 7.29
N LEU A 57 -25.65 -13.06 8.20
CA LEU A 57 -24.98 -14.32 7.94
C LEU A 57 -26.02 -15.43 7.80
N TYR A 58 -25.90 -16.22 6.74
CA TYR A 58 -26.69 -17.43 6.49
C TYR A 58 -25.77 -18.63 6.66
N PHE A 59 -26.24 -19.60 7.44
CA PHE A 59 -25.49 -20.80 7.75
C PHE A 59 -26.01 -22.01 6.98
N ASP A 60 -25.20 -23.07 6.88
CA ASP A 60 -25.52 -24.34 6.23
C ASP A 60 -26.73 -25.06 6.86
N ASP A 61 -26.96 -24.88 8.17
CA ASP A 61 -28.14 -25.38 8.90
C ASP A 61 -29.40 -24.53 8.68
N GLN A 62 -29.39 -23.59 7.71
CA GLN A 62 -30.46 -22.64 7.38
C GLN A 62 -30.73 -21.56 8.47
N SER A 63 -29.96 -21.55 9.54
CA SER A 63 -30.06 -20.48 10.53
C SER A 63 -29.54 -19.15 9.96
N VAL A 64 -30.03 -18.03 10.48
CA VAL A 64 -29.66 -16.69 10.07
C VAL A 64 -29.29 -15.86 11.29
N LYS A 65 -28.25 -15.05 11.17
CA LYS A 65 -27.79 -14.16 12.24
C LYS A 65 -27.52 -12.76 11.70
N ASP A 66 -28.17 -11.77 12.30
CA ASP A 66 -27.93 -10.35 12.03
C ASP A 66 -26.95 -9.78 13.06
N ILE A 67 -25.90 -9.12 12.58
CA ILE A 67 -24.83 -8.54 13.42
C ILE A 67 -24.63 -7.08 13.01
N PRO A 68 -24.89 -6.11 13.87
CA PRO A 68 -24.59 -4.71 13.61
C PRO A 68 -23.09 -4.49 13.40
N LEU A 69 -22.72 -3.78 12.36
CA LEU A 69 -21.35 -3.39 12.09
C LEU A 69 -21.07 -2.05 12.76
N ASN A 70 -20.19 -2.06 13.75
CA ASN A 70 -19.79 -0.86 14.46
C ASN A 70 -18.31 -0.58 14.21
N TYR A 71 -17.98 0.67 13.91
CA TYR A 71 -16.59 1.11 13.88
C TYR A 71 -16.09 1.35 15.30
N LYS A 72 -14.93 0.78 15.61
CA LYS A 72 -14.22 0.90 16.89
C LYS A 72 -12.89 1.58 16.68
N GLU A 73 -12.75 2.76 17.27
CA GLU A 73 -11.47 3.47 17.33
C GLU A 73 -10.55 2.75 18.32
N LEU A 74 -9.34 2.38 17.87
CA LEU A 74 -8.27 1.86 18.73
C LEU A 74 -7.45 3.00 19.33
N PHE A 75 -6.98 3.89 18.47
CA PHE A 75 -6.22 5.07 18.87
C PHE A 75 -6.15 6.09 17.74
N ARG A 76 -5.68 7.30 18.07
CA ARG A 76 -5.42 8.38 17.11
C ARG A 76 -3.93 8.66 16.97
N SER A 77 -3.55 9.24 15.85
CA SER A 77 -2.20 9.80 15.65
C SER A 77 -1.85 10.76 16.79
N GLY A 78 -0.59 10.70 17.26
CA GLY A 78 -0.12 11.48 18.39
C GLY A 78 -0.67 11.05 19.77
N GLN A 79 -1.50 10.02 19.86
CA GLN A 79 -1.95 9.48 21.14
C GLN A 79 -0.84 8.68 21.82
N ARG A 80 -0.68 8.88 23.12
CA ARG A 80 0.26 8.11 23.93
C ARG A 80 -0.32 6.74 24.29
N ILE A 81 0.44 5.67 23.99
CA ILE A 81 0.12 4.30 24.35
C ILE A 81 1.33 3.69 25.05
N GLY A 82 1.24 3.46 26.34
CA GLY A 82 2.39 3.12 27.16
C GLY A 82 3.40 4.27 27.24
N LYS A 83 4.62 4.06 26.74
CA LYS A 83 5.69 5.07 26.76
C LYS A 83 5.82 5.86 25.46
N ASN A 84 5.23 5.39 24.37
CA ASN A 84 5.40 5.93 23.03
C ASN A 84 4.14 6.62 22.51
N TYR A 85 4.28 7.36 21.41
CA TYR A 85 3.21 8.09 20.77
C TYR A 85 3.00 7.55 19.35
N ALA A 86 1.73 7.36 18.96
CA ALA A 86 1.35 6.87 17.65
C ALA A 86 1.83 7.83 16.54
N GLY A 87 2.49 7.26 15.51
CA GLY A 87 3.01 8.03 14.37
C GLY A 87 4.24 8.90 14.68
N SER A 88 4.90 8.75 15.86
CA SER A 88 6.12 9.51 16.16
C SER A 88 7.20 9.27 15.13
N ILE A 89 7.80 10.35 14.65
CA ILE A 89 8.88 10.33 13.68
C ILE A 89 10.23 10.38 14.41
N LEU A 90 11.09 9.41 14.12
CA LEU A 90 12.39 9.22 14.77
C LEU A 90 13.54 9.40 13.78
N ASP A 91 14.70 9.86 14.29
CA ASP A 91 15.97 9.82 13.56
C ASP A 91 16.63 8.41 13.63
N HIS A 92 17.76 8.24 12.95
CA HIS A 92 18.52 6.98 12.93
C HIS A 92 19.06 6.57 14.32
N LYS A 93 19.08 7.47 15.31
CA LYS A 93 19.48 7.18 16.70
C LYS A 93 18.29 6.86 17.59
N GLY A 94 17.06 6.92 17.05
CA GLY A 94 15.83 6.70 17.79
C GLY A 94 15.33 7.92 18.56
N ASN A 95 15.89 9.10 18.32
CA ASN A 95 15.41 10.34 18.91
C ASN A 95 14.21 10.87 18.11
N ARG A 96 13.26 11.46 18.81
CA ARG A 96 12.11 12.12 18.14
C ARG A 96 12.59 13.36 17.39
N ILE A 97 12.23 13.44 16.10
CA ILE A 97 12.58 14.58 15.25
C ILE A 97 11.72 15.77 15.65
N THR A 98 12.38 16.93 15.79
CA THR A 98 11.73 18.24 15.95
C THR A 98 11.83 19.02 14.63
N LEU A 99 10.76 19.69 14.24
CA LEU A 99 10.71 20.38 12.96
C LEU A 99 11.48 21.70 12.96
N TRP A 100 12.02 22.00 11.80
CA TRP A 100 12.63 23.28 11.48
C TRP A 100 11.57 24.20 10.85
N ASP A 101 11.40 25.40 11.38
CA ASP A 101 10.52 26.41 10.79
C ASP A 101 11.21 27.08 9.59
N THR A 102 10.75 26.76 8.40
CA THR A 102 11.28 27.32 7.14
C THR A 102 10.61 28.63 6.70
N THR A 103 9.65 29.13 7.47
CA THR A 103 8.85 30.33 7.07
C THR A 103 9.60 31.64 7.20
N SER A 104 10.69 31.64 7.93
CA SER A 104 11.55 32.82 8.07
C SER A 104 12.95 32.48 7.64
N ASN A 105 13.46 32.69 6.51
CA ASN A 105 14.84 32.50 6.02
C ASN A 105 15.92 32.08 7.06
N GLN A 106 15.52 31.72 8.25
CA GLN A 106 16.27 31.14 9.34
C GLN A 106 15.59 29.88 9.79
N LEU A 107 16.33 28.77 9.72
CA LEU A 107 15.94 27.49 10.29
C LEU A 107 15.70 27.67 11.79
N LYS A 108 14.45 27.83 12.20
CA LYS A 108 14.08 27.86 13.62
C LYS A 108 13.60 26.51 14.03
N ILE A 109 14.27 25.89 15.00
CA ILE A 109 13.81 24.68 15.65
C ILE A 109 12.50 25.01 16.36
N ARG A 110 11.38 24.46 15.91
CA ARG A 110 10.14 24.47 16.70
C ARG A 110 10.30 23.51 17.86
N LYS A 111 9.97 23.97 19.05
CA LYS A 111 10.00 23.14 20.26
C LYS A 111 8.83 22.16 20.21
N GLY A 112 9.08 20.91 19.87
CA GLY A 112 8.12 19.84 19.99
C GLY A 112 8.40 18.70 19.01
N PRO A 113 8.18 17.46 19.43
CA PRO A 113 8.33 16.31 18.56
C PRO A 113 7.20 16.24 17.53
N ILE A 114 7.51 15.69 16.37
CA ILE A 114 6.60 15.53 15.26
C ILE A 114 5.99 14.13 15.27
N PHE A 115 4.74 14.03 14.85
CA PHE A 115 4.09 12.78 14.52
C PHE A 115 3.31 12.89 13.19
N SER A 116 3.21 11.79 12.47
CA SER A 116 2.37 11.70 11.27
C SER A 116 0.89 11.56 11.64
N SER A 117 0.00 12.19 10.88
CA SER A 117 -1.44 12.07 11.03
C SER A 117 -2.11 11.23 9.94
N SER A 118 -1.32 10.55 9.12
CA SER A 118 -1.80 9.76 8.01
C SER A 118 -1.55 8.26 8.26
N PRO A 119 -2.33 7.62 9.17
CA PRO A 119 -2.25 6.17 9.33
C PRO A 119 -2.76 5.49 8.06
N ASP A 120 -1.94 4.58 7.53
CA ASP A 120 -2.21 3.82 6.33
C ASP A 120 -2.09 2.31 6.62
N GLY A 121 -1.38 1.55 5.79
CA GLY A 121 -1.30 0.10 5.81
C GLY A 121 -1.32 -0.56 7.18
N ASN A 122 -2.20 -1.54 7.33
CA ASN A 122 -2.33 -2.36 8.54
C ASN A 122 -2.07 -3.84 8.26
N THR A 123 -1.49 -4.54 9.23
CA THR A 123 -1.55 -6.00 9.32
C THR A 123 -1.59 -6.47 10.76
N LEU A 124 -2.17 -7.65 11.00
CA LEU A 124 -2.22 -8.26 12.31
C LEU A 124 -1.31 -9.49 12.36
N ILE A 125 -0.25 -9.41 13.14
CA ILE A 125 0.69 -10.53 13.37
C ILE A 125 0.33 -11.23 14.67
N GLN A 126 0.27 -12.57 14.62
CA GLN A 126 0.02 -13.39 15.80
C GLN A 126 1.27 -14.21 16.14
N ILE A 127 1.73 -14.11 17.39
CA ILE A 127 2.86 -14.92 17.91
C ILE A 127 2.32 -15.97 18.86
N LYS A 128 2.51 -17.25 18.51
CA LYS A 128 2.17 -18.38 19.38
C LYS A 128 3.18 -18.46 20.52
N LYS A 129 2.72 -18.40 21.76
CA LYS A 129 3.58 -18.64 22.91
C LYS A 129 3.82 -20.14 23.09
N GLN A 130 5.09 -20.54 23.09
CA GLN A 130 5.46 -21.90 23.50
C GLN A 130 5.21 -22.06 25.01
N ASN A 131 4.46 -23.11 25.38
CA ASN A 131 4.24 -23.51 26.78
C ASN A 131 3.31 -22.67 27.66
N SER A 132 2.45 -21.81 27.11
CA SER A 132 1.42 -21.16 27.92
C SER A 132 0.02 -21.60 27.47
N ARG A 133 -0.88 -21.81 28.44
CA ARG A 133 -2.34 -21.92 28.20
C ARG A 133 -2.94 -20.55 27.81
N ASP A 134 -2.11 -19.52 27.78
CA ASP A 134 -2.49 -18.16 27.47
C ASP A 134 -2.56 -17.95 25.94
N SER A 135 -3.50 -17.14 25.54
CA SER A 135 -3.74 -16.72 24.16
C SER A 135 -2.48 -16.19 23.47
N ASN A 136 -2.41 -16.36 22.14
CA ASN A 136 -1.39 -15.78 21.29
C ASN A 136 -1.21 -14.27 21.55
N SER A 137 0.03 -13.80 21.48
CA SER A 137 0.27 -12.35 21.45
C SER A 137 -0.20 -11.79 20.10
N ILE A 138 -0.95 -10.69 20.13
CA ILE A 138 -1.57 -10.05 18.97
C ILE A 138 -0.89 -8.69 18.76
N PHE A 139 -0.38 -8.46 17.56
CA PHE A 139 0.29 -7.23 17.20
C PHE A 139 -0.33 -6.62 15.93
N LEU A 140 -0.71 -5.36 16.01
CA LEU A 140 -1.08 -4.55 14.85
C LEU A 140 0.15 -3.77 14.41
N VAL A 141 0.59 -3.98 13.16
CA VAL A 141 1.56 -3.13 12.48
C VAL A 141 0.75 -2.06 11.74
N THR A 142 1.10 -0.79 11.92
CA THR A 142 0.43 0.34 11.27
C THR A 142 1.45 1.26 10.64
N HIS A 143 1.27 1.59 9.38
CA HIS A 143 2.02 2.61 8.67
C HIS A 143 1.55 4.01 9.01
N PHE A 144 2.46 4.98 8.90
CA PHE A 144 2.16 6.40 8.98
C PHE A 144 2.87 7.09 7.82
N GLU A 145 2.11 7.32 6.76
CA GLU A 145 2.62 7.58 5.42
C GLU A 145 3.18 8.98 5.24
N LYS A 146 2.40 9.99 5.58
CA LYS A 146 2.74 11.40 5.28
C LYS A 146 2.06 12.35 6.26
N HIS A 147 2.31 13.64 6.11
CA HIS A 147 1.76 14.74 6.91
C HIS A 147 2.07 14.65 8.41
N GLY A 148 2.76 15.64 8.90
CA GLY A 148 3.17 15.75 10.29
C GLY A 148 2.39 16.80 11.08
N TRP A 149 2.33 16.58 12.39
CA TRP A 149 1.86 17.54 13.38
C TRP A 149 2.93 17.78 14.42
N VAL A 150 3.00 19.02 14.96
CA VAL A 150 3.84 19.33 16.12
C VAL A 150 3.04 19.10 17.39
N GLU A 151 3.55 18.26 18.29
CA GLU A 151 2.81 17.77 19.47
C GLU A 151 2.30 18.88 20.39
N ASN A 152 3.13 19.89 20.68
CA ASN A 152 2.79 20.93 21.66
C ASN A 152 2.13 22.17 21.06
N ASP A 153 2.16 22.33 19.76
CA ASP A 153 1.66 23.52 19.05
C ASP A 153 0.29 23.30 18.43
N HIS A 154 -0.19 22.04 18.42
CA HIS A 154 -1.43 21.58 17.79
C HIS A 154 -1.61 22.11 16.35
N LYS A 155 -0.51 22.54 15.73
CA LYS A 155 -0.49 23.05 14.36
C LYS A 155 -0.05 21.98 13.40
N GLN A 156 -0.85 21.80 12.38
CA GLN A 156 -0.47 20.96 11.26
C GLN A 156 0.75 21.57 10.55
N ILE A 157 1.72 20.73 10.24
CA ILE A 157 2.81 21.12 9.37
C ILE A 157 2.23 21.30 7.96
N PRO A 158 2.50 22.44 7.28
CA PRO A 158 2.05 22.61 5.91
C PRO A 158 2.50 21.42 5.04
N PRO A 159 1.63 20.84 4.20
CA PRO A 159 1.95 19.65 3.39
C PRO A 159 3.20 19.82 2.55
N PHE A 160 3.51 21.03 2.12
CA PHE A 160 4.69 21.34 1.33
C PHE A 160 6.02 21.23 2.08
N ASP A 161 5.99 21.30 3.41
CA ASP A 161 7.18 21.21 4.24
C ASP A 161 7.37 19.81 4.83
N SER A 162 6.30 19.02 4.95
CA SER A 162 6.35 17.70 5.58
C SER A 162 6.62 16.53 4.61
N GLU A 163 6.09 16.60 3.40
CA GLU A 163 6.19 15.48 2.44
C GLU A 163 7.64 15.19 2.00
N TYR A 164 8.54 16.16 2.17
CA TYR A 164 9.90 16.08 1.62
C TYR A 164 11.01 16.27 2.63
N HIS A 165 10.66 16.53 3.89
CA HIS A 165 11.65 16.96 4.87
C HIS A 165 11.81 16.05 6.07
N VAL A 166 10.95 15.03 6.23
CA VAL A 166 11.03 14.13 7.37
C VAL A 166 10.81 12.67 6.94
N PRO A 167 11.52 11.72 7.55
CA PRO A 167 11.24 10.30 7.37
C PRO A 167 9.86 9.98 7.94
N MET A 168 9.31 8.83 7.55
CA MET A 168 8.01 8.36 8.00
C MET A 168 8.15 7.31 9.09
N ALA A 169 7.03 6.80 9.62
CA ALA A 169 7.02 5.90 10.76
C ALA A 169 6.19 4.65 10.49
N ILE A 170 6.61 3.54 11.10
CA ILE A 170 5.80 2.32 11.24
C ILE A 170 5.74 1.99 12.72
N ASN A 171 4.54 1.72 13.22
CA ASN A 171 4.32 1.35 14.61
C ASN A 171 3.92 -0.12 14.75
N LEU A 172 4.35 -0.72 15.85
CA LEU A 172 3.94 -2.03 16.32
C LEU A 172 3.13 -1.85 17.59
N THR A 173 1.83 -2.17 17.55
CA THR A 173 0.93 -2.03 18.71
C THR A 173 0.51 -3.39 19.22
N LYS A 174 0.90 -3.75 20.44
CA LYS A 174 0.41 -4.95 21.12
C LYS A 174 -1.03 -4.74 21.56
N LEU A 175 -1.91 -5.64 21.13
CA LEU A 175 -3.34 -5.63 21.45
C LEU A 175 -3.66 -6.72 22.47
N SER A 176 -4.69 -6.48 23.29
CA SER A 176 -5.42 -7.53 24.02
C SER A 176 -6.81 -7.67 23.44
N GLN A 177 -7.30 -8.91 23.38
CA GLN A 177 -8.67 -9.22 22.98
C GLN A 177 -9.48 -9.65 24.20
N ASN A 178 -10.66 -9.08 24.36
CA ASN A 178 -11.65 -9.61 25.30
C ASN A 178 -12.33 -10.82 24.64
N ILE A 179 -12.07 -12.02 25.13
CA ILE A 179 -12.57 -13.26 24.54
C ILE A 179 -14.10 -13.34 24.53
N LYS A 180 -14.79 -12.67 25.47
CA LYS A 180 -16.25 -12.74 25.58
C LYS A 180 -17.00 -11.95 24.50
N ASN A 181 -16.45 -10.82 24.07
CA ASN A 181 -17.08 -9.93 23.11
C ASN A 181 -16.21 -9.56 21.90
N GLY A 182 -15.00 -10.08 21.85
CA GLY A 182 -14.03 -9.82 20.78
C GLY A 182 -13.38 -8.43 20.80
N GLU A 183 -13.69 -7.57 21.75
CA GLU A 183 -13.17 -6.19 21.75
C GLU A 183 -11.64 -6.13 21.88
N LEU A 184 -11.01 -5.38 20.98
CA LEU A 184 -9.55 -5.17 20.97
C LEU A 184 -9.19 -3.88 21.71
N THR A 185 -8.13 -3.95 22.51
CA THR A 185 -7.61 -2.81 23.28
C THR A 185 -6.10 -2.68 23.08
N PRO A 186 -5.57 -1.50 22.70
CA PRO A 186 -4.12 -1.26 22.61
C PRO A 186 -3.49 -1.23 24.00
N LYS A 187 -2.35 -1.91 24.17
CA LYS A 187 -1.62 -2.00 25.45
C LYS A 187 -0.27 -1.32 25.40
N ILE A 188 0.53 -1.64 24.41
CA ILE A 188 1.89 -1.13 24.26
C ILE A 188 2.10 -0.79 22.80
N LEU A 189 2.59 0.41 22.53
CA LEU A 189 3.02 0.83 21.21
C LEU A 189 4.56 0.92 21.19
N THR A 190 5.17 0.38 20.13
CA THR A 190 6.58 0.47 19.83
C THR A 190 6.76 1.12 18.47
N ASN A 191 7.59 2.17 18.43
CA ASN A 191 8.02 2.72 17.14
C ASN A 191 9.09 1.81 16.56
N ILE A 192 8.83 1.23 15.38
CA ILE A 192 9.77 0.29 14.75
C ILE A 192 11.00 1.06 14.27
N SER A 193 12.18 0.60 14.66
CA SER A 193 13.44 1.18 14.19
C SER A 193 13.66 0.85 12.72
N SER A 194 13.87 1.87 11.90
CA SER A 194 14.19 1.77 10.47
C SER A 194 15.69 1.85 10.17
N ASN A 195 16.54 1.76 11.20
CA ASN A 195 17.98 1.98 11.05
C ASN A 195 18.65 0.94 10.14
N SER A 196 18.18 -0.33 10.20
CA SER A 196 18.70 -1.42 9.35
C SER A 196 18.41 -1.22 7.86
N VAL A 197 17.45 -0.33 7.51
CA VAL A 197 16.96 -0.07 6.15
C VAL A 197 17.12 1.40 5.73
N GLN A 198 17.97 2.15 6.40
CA GLN A 198 18.27 3.55 6.11
C GLN A 198 17.07 4.52 6.25
N GLY A 199 16.02 4.12 6.98
CA GLY A 199 14.78 4.88 7.14
C GLY A 199 13.63 4.34 6.30
N PHE A 200 12.39 4.71 6.66
CA PHE A 200 11.19 4.43 5.88
C PHE A 200 10.87 5.62 4.97
N TRP A 201 10.48 5.31 3.74
CA TRP A 201 10.08 6.29 2.75
C TRP A 201 8.62 6.06 2.36
N PHE A 202 7.72 7.01 2.68
CA PHE A 202 6.29 6.95 2.35
C PHE A 202 5.70 5.53 2.46
N PRO A 203 5.67 4.92 3.66
CA PRO A 203 5.09 3.60 3.85
C PRO A 203 3.57 3.67 3.65
N CYS A 204 3.09 3.26 2.49
CA CYS A 204 1.70 3.31 2.08
C CYS A 204 0.94 2.06 2.54
N SER A 205 0.34 1.31 1.66
CA SER A 205 -0.47 0.15 2.01
C SER A 205 0.36 -1.07 2.44
N ALA A 206 -0.30 -2.08 3.01
CA ALA A 206 0.35 -3.27 3.54
C ALA A 206 -0.47 -4.54 3.37
N SER A 207 0.21 -5.68 3.28
CA SER A 207 -0.39 -7.01 3.28
C SER A 207 0.29 -7.94 4.27
N LEU A 208 -0.42 -8.99 4.67
CA LEU A 208 0.13 -10.07 5.49
C LEU A 208 0.53 -11.24 4.58
N THR A 209 1.76 -11.72 4.75
CA THR A 209 2.19 -12.93 4.04
C THR A 209 1.50 -14.18 4.58
N PRO A 210 1.37 -15.26 3.79
CA PRO A 210 0.88 -16.55 4.29
C PRO A 210 1.69 -17.12 5.46
N TRP A 211 2.95 -16.70 5.62
CA TRP A 211 3.81 -17.11 6.74
C TRP A 211 3.90 -16.08 7.88
N ASN A 212 2.87 -15.20 7.99
CA ASN A 212 2.66 -14.30 9.12
C ASN A 212 3.75 -13.23 9.31
N THR A 213 4.26 -12.67 8.21
CA THR A 213 5.08 -11.45 8.21
C THR A 213 4.32 -10.31 7.53
N HIS A 214 4.60 -9.09 7.94
CA HIS A 214 4.06 -7.90 7.33
C HIS A 214 4.87 -7.53 6.09
N LEU A 215 4.19 -7.23 4.97
CA LEU A 215 4.77 -6.58 3.80
C LEU A 215 4.21 -5.17 3.69
N GLY A 216 5.07 -4.19 3.84
CA GLY A 216 4.76 -2.79 3.66
C GLY A 216 5.34 -2.27 2.35
N ALA A 217 4.62 -1.41 1.66
CA ALA A 217 5.05 -0.80 0.42
C ALA A 217 5.64 0.60 0.68
N GLU A 218 6.67 0.96 -0.07
CA GLU A 218 7.17 2.34 -0.14
C GLU A 218 6.71 2.99 -1.45
N GLU A 219 5.93 4.04 -1.32
CA GLU A 219 5.38 4.81 -2.43
C GLU A 219 6.28 6.01 -2.81
N TYR A 220 5.98 6.70 -3.91
CA TYR A 220 6.68 7.91 -4.38
C TYR A 220 8.21 7.76 -4.40
N GLU A 221 8.73 6.67 -4.94
CA GLU A 221 10.17 6.42 -4.94
C GLU A 221 10.97 7.65 -5.41
N PRO A 222 12.02 8.05 -4.68
CA PRO A 222 12.78 9.23 -5.04
C PRO A 222 13.47 9.04 -6.40
N ASN A 223 13.29 10.00 -7.31
CA ASN A 223 13.88 9.94 -8.64
C ASN A 223 15.40 10.00 -8.57
N ALA A 224 16.06 8.87 -8.80
CA ALA A 224 17.51 8.75 -8.67
C ALA A 224 18.28 9.66 -9.63
N ARG A 225 17.73 9.96 -10.81
CA ARG A 225 18.33 10.93 -11.73
C ARG A 225 18.35 12.35 -11.15
N TRP A 226 17.25 12.75 -10.45
CA TRP A 226 17.17 14.06 -9.79
C TRP A 226 18.09 14.13 -8.58
N PHE A 227 18.05 13.11 -7.72
CA PHE A 227 18.79 13.08 -6.47
C PHE A 227 20.25 12.64 -6.62
N GLU A 228 20.70 12.35 -7.83
CA GLU A 228 22.15 12.19 -8.10
C GLU A 228 22.92 13.48 -7.84
N VAL A 229 22.32 14.63 -8.16
CA VAL A 229 22.95 15.95 -8.07
C VAL A 229 22.30 16.85 -7.00
N ASN A 230 21.16 16.46 -6.48
CA ASN A 230 20.45 17.19 -5.42
C ASN A 230 20.44 16.36 -4.14
N PRO A 231 20.53 16.99 -2.96
CA PRO A 231 20.39 16.29 -1.68
C PRO A 231 18.98 15.72 -1.51
N LEU A 232 18.86 14.50 -0.99
CA LEU A 232 17.59 13.91 -0.53
C LEU A 232 17.38 14.30 0.95
N GLU A 233 16.93 15.56 1.17
CA GLU A 233 16.97 16.20 2.48
C GLU A 233 16.18 15.48 3.57
N ALA A 234 14.99 14.95 3.27
CA ALA A 234 14.21 14.20 4.24
C ALA A 234 15.03 13.07 4.88
N MET A 235 15.72 12.31 4.04
CA MET A 235 16.51 11.18 4.49
C MET A 235 17.90 11.60 4.98
N ASN A 236 18.44 12.70 4.48
CA ASN A 236 19.64 13.31 5.05
C ASN A 236 19.41 13.77 6.49
N LEU A 237 18.24 14.33 6.81
CA LEU A 237 17.87 14.66 8.19
C LEU A 237 17.81 13.41 9.07
N TYR A 238 17.19 12.35 8.57
CA TYR A 238 17.15 11.07 9.26
C TYR A 238 18.57 10.54 9.56
N LEU A 239 19.47 10.56 8.58
CA LEU A 239 20.83 10.05 8.66
C LEU A 239 21.83 11.01 9.33
N GLY A 240 21.44 12.25 9.63
CA GLY A 240 22.33 13.26 10.17
C GLY A 240 23.37 13.77 9.17
N THR A 241 23.03 13.81 7.89
CA THR A 241 23.92 14.26 6.78
C THR A 241 23.29 15.40 5.96
N PRO A 242 22.81 16.49 6.57
CA PRO A 242 22.10 17.55 5.88
C PRO A 242 22.94 18.15 4.75
N GLY A 243 22.29 18.50 3.63
CA GLY A 243 22.90 19.17 2.48
C GLY A 243 23.81 18.29 1.62
N LYS A 244 24.01 17.00 1.95
CA LYS A 244 24.91 16.13 1.19
C LYS A 244 24.19 15.38 0.07
N THR A 245 24.80 15.36 -1.11
CA THR A 245 24.43 14.44 -2.20
C THR A 245 24.95 13.03 -1.94
N VAL A 246 24.50 12.04 -2.72
CA VAL A 246 24.98 10.63 -2.62
C VAL A 246 26.51 10.56 -2.66
N ARG A 247 27.13 11.25 -3.62
CA ARG A 247 28.62 11.23 -3.77
C ARG A 247 29.35 11.91 -2.61
N GLN A 248 28.69 12.79 -1.89
CA GLN A 248 29.21 13.45 -0.68
C GLN A 248 28.92 12.64 0.60
N GLY A 249 28.27 11.48 0.49
CA GLY A 249 27.90 10.64 1.62
C GLY A 249 26.54 10.97 2.24
N GLY A 250 25.68 11.62 1.48
CA GLY A 250 24.25 11.79 1.80
C GLY A 250 23.41 10.55 1.46
N ALA A 251 22.12 10.66 1.70
CA ALA A 251 21.14 9.61 1.44
C ALA A 251 21.14 9.20 -0.05
N ASN A 252 21.13 7.89 -0.28
CA ASN A 252 21.06 7.35 -1.64
C ASN A 252 19.58 7.10 -2.02
N PRO A 253 19.05 7.72 -3.11
CA PRO A 253 17.67 7.49 -3.55
C PRO A 253 17.38 6.02 -3.88
N TYR A 254 18.38 5.24 -4.22
CA TYR A 254 18.24 3.81 -4.48
C TYR A 254 18.05 2.94 -3.22
N GLU A 255 18.10 3.50 -2.03
CA GLU A 255 17.72 2.79 -0.80
C GLU A 255 16.19 2.80 -0.57
N TYR A 256 15.40 3.53 -1.37
CA TYR A 256 13.96 3.77 -1.15
C TYR A 256 13.11 3.40 -2.37
N GLY A 257 11.84 3.07 -2.15
CA GLY A 257 10.87 2.63 -3.16
C GLY A 257 10.84 1.10 -3.30
N PHE A 258 10.88 0.39 -2.18
CA PHE A 258 10.87 -1.07 -2.10
C PHE A 258 9.74 -1.60 -1.22
N ILE A 259 9.45 -2.88 -1.38
CA ILE A 259 8.65 -3.61 -0.40
C ILE A 259 9.51 -3.85 0.84
N THR A 260 8.95 -3.55 2.01
CA THR A 260 9.58 -3.75 3.32
C THR A 260 8.92 -4.92 4.02
N GLU A 261 9.67 -5.93 4.40
CA GLU A 261 9.16 -7.04 5.21
C GLU A 261 9.54 -6.85 6.68
N ILE A 262 8.53 -6.98 7.57
CA ILE A 262 8.70 -6.94 9.01
C ILE A 262 8.28 -8.28 9.60
N LYS A 263 9.22 -8.93 10.24
CA LYS A 263 9.04 -10.18 10.94
C LYS A 263 9.19 -9.96 12.44
N LEU A 264 8.32 -10.56 13.22
CA LEU A 264 8.50 -10.62 14.68
C LEU A 264 9.16 -11.95 15.07
N ASP A 265 10.19 -11.89 15.90
CA ASP A 265 10.81 -13.07 16.48
C ASP A 265 10.01 -13.61 17.67
N SER A 266 10.47 -14.72 18.28
CA SER A 266 9.82 -15.36 19.43
C SER A 266 9.79 -14.49 20.69
N VAL A 267 10.64 -13.47 20.77
CA VAL A 267 10.67 -12.48 21.86
C VAL A 267 9.99 -11.16 21.48
N GLU A 268 9.16 -11.20 20.44
CA GLU A 268 8.33 -10.09 19.98
C GLU A 268 9.13 -8.89 19.42
N LYS A 269 10.40 -9.10 19.04
CA LYS A 269 11.25 -8.07 18.48
C LYS A 269 11.10 -7.98 16.96
N PRO A 270 10.84 -6.78 16.38
CA PRO A 270 10.74 -6.62 14.95
C PRO A 270 12.11 -6.67 14.27
N GLU A 271 12.21 -7.48 13.23
CA GLU A 271 13.27 -7.46 12.22
C GLU A 271 12.71 -6.81 10.95
N VAL A 272 13.41 -5.80 10.42
CA VAL A 272 12.99 -5.02 9.25
C VAL A 272 13.99 -5.23 8.13
N LYS A 273 13.48 -5.57 6.92
CA LYS A 273 14.29 -5.74 5.71
C LYS A 273 13.56 -5.20 4.49
N LYS A 274 14.27 -4.50 3.62
CA LYS A 274 13.78 -4.17 2.27
C LYS A 274 14.06 -5.31 1.32
N ARG A 275 13.05 -5.68 0.54
CA ARG A 275 13.09 -6.79 -0.42
C ARG A 275 13.53 -6.30 -1.79
N TYR A 276 14.83 -6.00 -1.93
CA TYR A 276 15.43 -5.40 -3.12
C TYR A 276 15.24 -6.24 -4.39
N ALA A 277 15.14 -7.57 -4.26
CA ALA A 277 14.93 -8.48 -5.39
C ALA A 277 13.55 -8.33 -6.07
N MET A 278 12.61 -7.63 -5.45
CA MET A 278 11.30 -7.35 -6.05
C MET A 278 11.29 -6.15 -7.00
N GLY A 279 12.43 -5.49 -7.19
CA GLY A 279 12.51 -4.27 -7.99
C GLY A 279 12.11 -3.03 -7.22
N ARG A 280 12.18 -1.87 -7.89
CA ARG A 280 11.98 -0.55 -7.31
C ARG A 280 10.98 0.25 -8.13
N ALA A 281 9.92 0.74 -7.49
CA ALA A 281 8.88 1.58 -8.08
C ALA A 281 8.14 2.37 -6.98
N SER A 282 7.06 3.11 -7.34
CA SER A 282 6.14 3.72 -6.39
C SER A 282 5.13 2.67 -5.93
N PHE A 283 5.55 1.82 -5.00
CA PHE A 283 4.70 0.71 -4.61
C PHE A 283 3.57 1.14 -3.68
N GLU A 284 2.34 0.88 -4.13
CA GLU A 284 1.17 0.93 -3.28
C GLU A 284 1.07 -0.32 -2.41
N LEU A 285 1.21 -1.51 -3.02
CA LEU A 285 1.00 -2.77 -2.35
C LEU A 285 1.80 -3.90 -3.02
N GLY A 286 2.25 -4.86 -2.21
CA GLY A 286 2.69 -6.17 -2.64
C GLY A 286 1.82 -7.26 -2.01
N VAL A 287 1.25 -8.17 -2.83
CA VAL A 287 0.40 -9.26 -2.35
C VAL A 287 0.99 -10.62 -2.73
N VAL A 288 1.23 -11.46 -1.73
CA VAL A 288 1.75 -12.83 -1.93
C VAL A 288 0.62 -13.79 -2.24
N MET A 289 0.83 -14.60 -3.27
CA MET A 289 -0.12 -15.64 -3.68
C MET A 289 -0.01 -16.89 -2.80
N PRO A 290 -1.01 -17.82 -2.86
CA PRO A 290 -1.03 -19.02 -2.02
C PRO A 290 0.13 -19.99 -2.22
N ASP A 291 0.87 -19.90 -3.33
CA ASP A 291 2.09 -20.68 -3.59
C ASP A 291 3.29 -20.20 -2.73
N GLU A 292 3.11 -19.15 -1.94
CA GLU A 292 4.12 -18.55 -1.06
C GLU A 292 5.38 -18.05 -1.80
N ARG A 293 5.28 -17.83 -3.12
CA ARG A 293 6.37 -17.45 -4.03
C ARG A 293 6.03 -16.30 -4.94
N THR A 294 4.81 -16.28 -5.46
CA THR A 294 4.36 -15.28 -6.43
C THR A 294 3.86 -14.05 -5.71
N VAL A 295 4.39 -12.88 -6.08
CA VAL A 295 4.00 -11.59 -5.51
C VAL A 295 3.58 -10.65 -6.63
N TYR A 296 2.36 -10.11 -6.55
CA TYR A 296 1.91 -9.02 -7.41
C TYR A 296 2.21 -7.70 -6.74
N LEU A 297 2.72 -6.76 -7.53
CA LEU A 297 3.17 -5.45 -7.08
C LEU A 297 2.40 -4.37 -7.84
N ALA A 298 1.73 -3.51 -7.10
CA ALA A 298 1.02 -2.35 -7.62
C ALA A 298 1.94 -1.13 -7.65
N ASP A 299 2.03 -0.47 -8.79
CA ASP A 299 2.82 0.75 -8.99
C ASP A 299 1.88 1.95 -9.10
N ASP A 300 1.69 2.69 -8.00
CA ASP A 300 0.86 3.90 -7.97
C ASP A 300 1.56 5.07 -8.65
N ALA A 301 1.59 5.03 -9.95
CA ALA A 301 2.17 6.06 -10.78
C ALA A 301 1.19 6.56 -11.83
N SER A 302 1.49 7.72 -12.41
CA SER A 302 0.70 8.26 -13.55
C SER A 302 1.05 7.63 -14.88
N ASP A 303 2.19 6.96 -14.98
CA ASP A 303 2.70 6.18 -16.12
C ASP A 303 3.47 4.99 -15.53
N GLY A 304 2.72 4.10 -14.86
CA GLY A 304 3.24 2.98 -14.09
C GLY A 304 3.28 1.66 -14.84
N VAL A 305 3.79 0.66 -14.17
CA VAL A 305 3.94 -0.71 -14.67
C VAL A 305 3.23 -1.69 -13.75
N ARG A 306 2.67 -2.77 -14.30
CA ARG A 306 2.21 -3.91 -13.51
C ARG A 306 3.34 -4.91 -13.39
N LEU A 307 3.73 -5.25 -12.17
CA LEU A 307 4.85 -6.14 -11.90
C LEU A 307 4.39 -7.44 -11.23
N MET A 308 5.16 -8.50 -11.47
CA MET A 308 5.03 -9.79 -10.80
C MET A 308 6.43 -10.28 -10.45
N PHE A 309 6.65 -10.61 -9.20
CA PHE A 309 7.88 -11.24 -8.71
C PHE A 309 7.60 -12.70 -8.37
N ILE A 310 8.52 -13.60 -8.71
CA ILE A 310 8.44 -15.01 -8.35
C ILE A 310 9.71 -15.37 -7.62
N ALA A 311 9.57 -15.66 -6.33
CA ALA A 311 10.67 -16.08 -5.48
C ALA A 311 11.24 -17.43 -5.92
N ASP A 312 12.55 -17.61 -5.79
CA ASP A 312 13.21 -18.89 -6.10
C ASP A 312 12.76 -20.00 -5.15
N ASN A 313 12.49 -19.68 -3.88
CA ASN A 313 11.99 -20.60 -2.87
C ASN A 313 10.72 -20.05 -2.19
N PRO A 314 9.78 -20.93 -1.78
CA PRO A 314 8.63 -20.48 -0.98
C PRO A 314 9.07 -19.82 0.33
N ARG A 315 8.34 -18.79 0.76
CA ARG A 315 8.57 -18.01 2.00
C ARG A 315 9.91 -17.28 2.06
N ASP A 316 10.62 -17.18 0.94
CA ASP A 316 11.91 -16.50 0.85
C ASP A 316 11.89 -15.48 -0.30
N LEU A 317 11.73 -14.21 0.04
CA LEU A 317 11.65 -13.11 -0.91
C LEU A 317 13.02 -12.48 -1.23
N THR A 318 14.11 -13.13 -0.81
CA THR A 318 15.48 -12.59 -0.97
C THR A 318 16.05 -12.79 -2.37
N SER A 319 15.49 -13.73 -3.15
CA SER A 319 15.91 -13.98 -4.53
C SER A 319 14.74 -14.42 -5.41
N GLY A 320 14.79 -14.08 -6.67
CA GLY A 320 13.73 -14.46 -7.62
C GLY A 320 13.81 -13.77 -8.96
N THR A 321 12.76 -13.99 -9.73
CA THR A 321 12.59 -13.45 -11.09
C THR A 321 11.52 -12.36 -11.11
N LEU A 322 11.86 -11.22 -11.68
CA LEU A 322 10.95 -10.08 -11.84
C LEU A 322 10.41 -10.03 -13.28
N TYR A 323 9.11 -9.84 -13.40
CA TYR A 323 8.37 -9.70 -14.65
C TYR A 323 7.57 -8.40 -14.69
N ALA A 324 7.37 -7.87 -15.89
CA ALA A 324 6.46 -6.77 -16.16
C ALA A 324 5.40 -7.18 -17.18
N ALA A 325 4.19 -6.68 -17.01
CA ALA A 325 3.06 -7.01 -17.87
C ALA A 325 3.12 -6.25 -19.21
N LYS A 326 2.65 -6.90 -20.25
CA LYS A 326 2.28 -6.35 -21.54
C LYS A 326 0.78 -6.47 -21.73
N TRP A 327 0.08 -5.36 -21.78
CA TRP A 327 -1.35 -5.27 -22.05
C TRP A 327 -1.62 -5.51 -23.55
N LYS A 328 -2.43 -6.49 -23.85
CA LYS A 328 -2.92 -6.79 -25.20
C LYS A 328 -4.43 -6.56 -25.23
N GLN A 329 -4.81 -5.33 -25.55
CA GLN A 329 -6.20 -4.90 -25.47
C GLN A 329 -7.13 -5.74 -26.35
N THR A 330 -8.17 -6.30 -25.74
CA THR A 330 -9.24 -7.09 -26.41
C THR A 330 -10.56 -6.32 -26.49
N ARG A 331 -10.79 -5.39 -25.54
CA ARG A 331 -11.95 -4.49 -25.52
C ARG A 331 -11.52 -3.11 -25.04
N ASP A 332 -12.01 -2.04 -25.70
CA ASP A 332 -11.66 -0.65 -25.37
C ASP A 332 -12.75 0.11 -24.59
N PHE A 333 -13.96 -0.35 -24.59
CA PHE A 333 -15.11 0.24 -23.91
C PHE A 333 -15.41 -0.46 -22.58
N ASP A 334 -16.30 0.13 -21.78
CA ASP A 334 -16.78 -0.42 -20.52
C ASP A 334 -15.63 -0.73 -19.52
N GLY A 335 -14.72 0.22 -19.33
CA GLY A 335 -13.55 0.08 -18.46
C GLY A 335 -12.40 -0.73 -19.07
N GLY A 336 -12.64 -1.39 -20.23
CA GLY A 336 -11.60 -2.12 -20.97
C GLY A 336 -11.41 -3.57 -20.54
N GLN A 337 -10.73 -4.30 -21.44
CA GLN A 337 -10.28 -5.68 -21.20
C GLN A 337 -9.01 -5.97 -22.00
N ALA A 338 -8.13 -6.79 -21.49
CA ALA A 338 -6.94 -7.24 -22.19
C ALA A 338 -6.50 -8.63 -21.75
N ASP A 339 -5.77 -9.30 -22.66
CA ASP A 339 -4.88 -10.39 -22.30
C ASP A 339 -3.58 -9.82 -21.76
N LEU A 340 -2.98 -10.49 -20.78
CA LEU A 340 -1.66 -10.15 -20.27
C LEU A 340 -0.59 -11.09 -20.82
N LYS A 341 0.52 -10.49 -21.23
CA LYS A 341 1.76 -11.22 -21.52
C LYS A 341 2.84 -10.73 -20.58
N TRP A 342 3.67 -11.64 -20.07
CA TRP A 342 4.69 -11.31 -19.08
C TRP A 342 6.07 -11.24 -19.73
N ILE A 343 6.77 -10.15 -19.52
CA ILE A 343 8.13 -9.90 -20.00
C ILE A 343 9.09 -10.09 -18.85
N LYS A 344 10.01 -11.03 -18.96
CA LYS A 344 11.07 -11.22 -17.97
C LYS A 344 12.01 -10.02 -17.95
N LEU A 345 12.10 -9.32 -16.81
CA LEU A 345 13.04 -8.23 -16.60
C LEU A 345 14.41 -8.76 -16.17
N GLY A 346 14.44 -9.70 -15.25
CA GLY A 346 15.68 -10.32 -14.78
C GLY A 346 15.44 -11.25 -13.61
N GLN A 347 16.50 -11.95 -13.21
CA GLN A 347 16.58 -12.73 -11.98
C GLN A 347 17.77 -12.22 -11.16
N SER A 348 17.60 -12.03 -9.88
CA SER A 348 18.64 -11.57 -8.96
C SER A 348 18.33 -11.92 -7.51
N ASP A 349 19.27 -11.59 -6.65
CA ASP A 349 19.19 -11.74 -5.21
C ASP A 349 19.52 -10.42 -4.48
N GLU A 350 19.08 -10.30 -3.21
CA GLU A 350 19.32 -9.11 -2.38
C GLU A 350 20.80 -8.79 -2.21
N LYS A 351 21.67 -9.78 -2.10
CA LYS A 351 23.12 -9.59 -1.93
C LYS A 351 23.72 -8.87 -3.14
N THR A 352 23.32 -9.31 -4.32
CA THR A 352 23.75 -8.67 -5.59
C THR A 352 23.27 -7.23 -5.67
N ILE A 353 21.96 -7.00 -5.42
CA ILE A 353 21.40 -5.64 -5.47
C ILE A 353 22.03 -4.75 -4.39
N LYS A 354 22.14 -5.24 -3.16
CA LYS A 354 22.78 -4.51 -2.06
C LYS A 354 24.22 -4.12 -2.37
N SER A 355 24.95 -4.95 -3.14
CA SER A 355 26.33 -4.62 -3.56
C SER A 355 26.42 -3.36 -4.43
N TYR A 356 25.36 -3.03 -5.19
CA TYR A 356 25.29 -1.76 -5.92
C TYR A 356 25.05 -0.58 -4.99
N LEU A 357 24.19 -0.76 -4.00
CA LEU A 357 23.90 0.28 -3.00
C LEU A 357 25.11 0.59 -2.13
N ASP A 358 25.85 -0.43 -1.71
CA ASP A 358 27.08 -0.29 -0.92
C ASP A 358 28.20 0.46 -1.70
N LYS A 359 28.21 0.30 -3.02
CA LYS A 359 29.10 1.07 -3.93
C LYS A 359 28.58 2.49 -4.21
N LYS A 360 27.44 2.88 -3.62
CA LYS A 360 26.79 4.18 -3.85
C LYS A 360 26.53 4.47 -5.32
N LEU A 361 26.04 3.45 -6.03
CA LEU A 361 25.70 3.57 -7.45
C LEU A 361 24.74 4.75 -7.64
N THR A 362 24.89 5.49 -8.72
CA THR A 362 24.01 6.60 -9.10
C THR A 362 23.38 6.33 -10.47
N PHE A 363 22.43 7.16 -10.88
CA PHE A 363 21.72 7.00 -12.15
C PHE A 363 22.69 6.99 -13.36
N SER A 364 23.64 7.91 -13.36
CA SER A 364 24.63 8.01 -14.43
C SER A 364 25.65 6.86 -14.47
N ASP A 365 25.74 6.05 -13.40
CA ASP A 365 26.55 4.81 -13.42
C ASP A 365 25.81 3.70 -14.17
N ILE A 366 24.48 3.70 -14.18
CA ILE A 366 23.62 2.71 -14.85
C ILE A 366 23.40 3.06 -16.32
N PHE A 367 23.09 4.34 -16.61
CA PHE A 367 22.69 4.79 -17.93
C PHE A 367 23.65 5.83 -18.52
N GLU A 368 23.83 5.74 -19.83
CA GLU A 368 24.30 6.83 -20.67
C GLU A 368 23.07 7.61 -21.14
N LEU A 369 23.03 8.91 -20.81
CA LEU A 369 22.01 9.86 -21.25
C LEU A 369 22.52 10.58 -22.47
N LYS A 370 21.66 10.72 -23.48
CA LYS A 370 21.94 11.62 -24.58
C LYS A 370 20.85 12.67 -24.73
N PRO A 371 21.22 13.93 -25.01
CA PRO A 371 20.25 14.96 -25.31
C PRO A 371 19.49 14.59 -26.59
N PHE A 372 18.20 14.94 -26.63
CA PHE A 372 17.39 14.78 -27.82
C PHE A 372 17.89 15.76 -28.91
N LYS A 373 18.48 15.21 -29.97
CA LYS A 373 18.68 15.92 -31.25
C LYS A 373 17.90 15.18 -32.31
N SER A 374 17.08 15.91 -33.08
CA SER A 374 16.22 15.32 -34.13
C SER A 374 16.95 14.51 -35.16
N GLU A 375 18.25 14.76 -35.35
CA GLU A 375 19.11 14.11 -36.32
C GLU A 375 19.70 12.78 -35.81
N GLU A 376 19.79 12.57 -34.50
CA GLU A 376 20.36 11.36 -33.88
C GLU A 376 19.36 10.19 -33.73
N LYS A 377 18.14 10.33 -34.21
CA LYS A 377 17.11 9.29 -34.16
C LYS A 377 17.53 7.94 -34.77
N LYS A 378 18.51 7.93 -35.66
CA LYS A 378 18.96 6.70 -36.34
C LYS A 378 19.86 5.80 -35.49
N GLU A 379 20.69 6.35 -34.62
CA GLU A 379 21.66 5.58 -33.81
C GLU A 379 21.03 4.89 -32.59
N TYR A 380 19.93 5.43 -32.08
CA TYR A 380 19.24 4.92 -30.86
C TYR A 380 18.19 3.87 -31.15
N LYS A 381 17.88 3.57 -32.40
CA LYS A 381 16.89 2.53 -32.76
C LYS A 381 17.32 1.12 -32.33
N ILE A 382 18.54 0.89 -31.96
CA ILE A 382 19.09 -0.45 -31.69
C ILE A 382 18.91 -0.85 -30.20
N SER A 383 18.86 0.09 -29.27
CA SER A 383 18.83 -0.21 -27.83
C SER A 383 17.52 0.12 -27.10
N SER A 384 16.67 0.98 -27.66
CA SER A 384 15.33 1.23 -27.13
C SER A 384 14.41 1.76 -28.22
N HIS A 385 13.44 0.95 -28.65
CA HIS A 385 12.49 1.37 -29.67
C HIS A 385 11.34 2.20 -29.13
N ARG A 386 11.32 2.54 -27.84
CA ARG A 386 10.22 3.24 -27.21
C ARG A 386 10.72 4.42 -26.38
N PRO A 387 10.06 5.57 -26.53
CA PRO A 387 10.23 6.66 -25.59
C PRO A 387 9.79 6.18 -24.21
N ILE A 388 10.58 6.51 -23.20
CA ILE A 388 10.26 6.27 -21.80
C ILE A 388 9.59 7.54 -21.29
N TYR A 389 8.35 7.42 -20.81
CA TYR A 389 7.77 8.48 -20.03
C TYR A 389 8.43 8.45 -18.67
N VAL A 390 9.14 9.51 -18.35
CA VAL A 390 9.58 9.71 -16.99
C VAL A 390 8.38 10.14 -16.19
N PHE A 391 8.17 9.46 -15.10
CA PHE A 391 7.18 9.83 -14.12
C PHE A 391 7.38 11.29 -13.70
N GLN A 392 6.38 12.13 -13.95
CA GLN A 392 6.31 13.49 -13.43
C GLN A 392 5.62 13.52 -12.05
N GLY A 393 5.47 12.39 -11.38
CA GLY A 393 4.82 12.29 -10.08
C GLY A 393 5.51 13.16 -9.04
N TYR A 394 6.72 13.58 -9.36
CA TYR A 394 7.51 14.36 -8.47
C TYR A 394 8.36 15.40 -9.20
N THR A 395 7.76 16.49 -9.62
CA THR A 395 8.52 17.73 -9.71
C THR A 395 8.68 18.23 -8.28
N PRO A 396 9.90 18.24 -7.71
CA PRO A 396 10.13 18.94 -6.46
C PRO A 396 9.58 20.35 -6.65
N ASN A 397 8.59 20.70 -5.86
CA ASN A 397 8.02 22.02 -5.90
C ASN A 397 9.18 22.98 -5.69
N THR A 398 9.24 24.02 -6.47
CA THR A 398 10.34 24.99 -6.54
C THR A 398 10.67 25.68 -5.22
N LYS A 399 10.00 25.34 -4.14
CA LYS A 399 10.20 25.82 -2.78
C LYS A 399 11.24 25.08 -1.93
N ILE A 400 11.91 24.03 -2.42
CA ILE A 400 13.20 23.59 -1.82
C ILE A 400 14.27 24.69 -1.89
N SER A 401 13.93 25.81 -2.50
CA SER A 401 14.83 26.98 -2.64
C SER A 401 15.11 27.75 -1.35
N ASN A 402 14.53 27.41 -0.22
CA ASN A 402 14.73 28.12 1.03
C ASN A 402 15.61 27.39 2.04
N ILE A 403 16.31 26.34 1.62
CA ILE A 403 17.51 25.96 2.35
C ILE A 403 18.52 27.06 2.05
N ASP A 404 18.74 27.90 3.03
CA ASP A 404 19.78 28.95 2.98
C ASP A 404 21.15 28.26 2.94
N LEU A 405 21.55 27.89 1.74
CA LEU A 405 22.90 27.45 1.45
C LEU A 405 23.73 28.73 1.34
N ASN A 406 24.10 29.32 2.47
CA ASN A 406 25.03 30.46 2.57
C ASN A 406 26.44 30.11 2.08
N ASN A 407 26.54 29.13 1.20
CA ASN A 407 27.78 28.75 0.54
C ASN A 407 27.69 29.10 -0.96
N SER A 408 28.30 30.23 -1.32
CA SER A 408 28.24 30.88 -2.64
C SER A 408 28.64 29.97 -3.82
N ASN A 409 29.35 28.87 -3.61
CA ASN A 409 29.80 27.96 -4.65
C ASN A 409 28.79 26.82 -4.92
N VAL A 410 28.07 26.35 -3.87
CA VAL A 410 27.01 25.32 -4.01
C VAL A 410 25.81 25.92 -4.75
N ASP A 411 25.56 27.21 -4.59
CA ASP A 411 24.40 27.91 -5.15
C ASP A 411 24.45 28.03 -6.70
N LYS A 412 25.63 28.17 -7.29
CA LYS A 412 25.79 28.29 -8.75
C LYS A 412 25.58 26.94 -9.47
N ASP A 413 26.14 25.87 -8.93
CA ASP A 413 26.03 24.53 -9.55
C ASP A 413 24.64 23.94 -9.34
N ILE A 414 24.02 24.20 -8.18
CA ILE A 414 22.63 23.80 -7.91
C ILE A 414 21.67 24.61 -8.79
N LYS A 415 21.87 25.92 -8.99
CA LYS A 415 21.04 26.72 -9.90
C LYS A 415 21.18 26.29 -11.34
N ALA A 416 22.41 26.07 -11.82
CA ALA A 416 22.65 25.62 -13.19
C ALA A 416 22.08 24.23 -13.44
N ASN A 417 22.30 23.29 -12.53
CA ASN A 417 21.75 21.94 -12.62
C ASN A 417 20.23 21.90 -12.44
N LYS A 418 19.67 22.78 -11.59
CA LYS A 418 18.22 22.94 -11.39
C LYS A 418 17.54 23.48 -12.65
N GLU A 419 18.18 24.43 -13.35
CA GLU A 419 17.68 25.01 -14.59
C GLU A 419 17.78 24.02 -15.75
N LEU A 420 18.90 23.30 -15.86
CA LEU A 420 19.10 22.25 -16.85
C LEU A 420 18.11 21.09 -16.64
N ASN A 421 17.95 20.62 -15.42
CA ASN A 421 17.00 19.58 -15.09
C ASN A 421 15.55 20.02 -15.29
N ARG A 422 15.18 21.26 -14.94
CA ARG A 422 13.87 21.84 -15.26
C ARG A 422 13.63 21.88 -16.76
N LYS A 423 14.61 22.28 -17.56
CA LYS A 423 14.48 22.33 -19.02
C LYS A 423 14.30 20.92 -19.58
N ILE A 424 15.08 19.97 -19.14
CA ILE A 424 14.98 18.55 -19.54
C ILE A 424 13.62 17.97 -19.14
N TYR A 425 13.12 18.26 -17.94
CA TYR A 425 11.83 17.76 -17.45
C TYR A 425 10.62 18.49 -18.05
N ARG A 426 10.72 19.78 -18.41
CA ARG A 426 9.63 20.50 -19.08
C ARG A 426 9.50 20.16 -20.54
N ASP A 427 10.62 20.03 -21.23
CA ASP A 427 10.65 19.99 -22.68
C ASP A 427 10.56 18.58 -23.25
N THR A 428 10.90 17.56 -22.46
CA THR A 428 10.85 16.17 -22.92
C THR A 428 10.27 15.25 -21.86
N LYS A 429 9.04 14.77 -22.11
CA LYS A 429 8.46 13.62 -21.42
C LYS A 429 9.13 12.29 -21.84
N ILE A 430 10.21 12.35 -22.59
CA ILE A 430 10.88 11.23 -23.25
C ILE A 430 12.35 11.27 -22.85
N GLU A 431 12.81 10.18 -22.24
CA GLU A 431 14.24 9.97 -21.97
C GLU A 431 14.83 9.02 -23.01
N TYR A 432 16.03 9.33 -23.49
CA TYR A 432 16.82 8.43 -24.31
C TYR A 432 17.94 7.84 -23.47
N LEU A 433 17.78 6.57 -23.12
CA LEU A 433 18.68 5.87 -22.21
C LEU A 433 19.36 4.71 -22.92
N LYS A 434 20.66 4.58 -22.67
CA LYS A 434 21.45 3.39 -23.04
C LYS A 434 22.03 2.78 -21.77
N ILE A 435 21.72 1.51 -21.53
CA ILE A 435 22.27 0.79 -20.38
C ILE A 435 23.77 0.60 -20.59
N LYS A 436 24.57 0.98 -19.62
CA LYS A 436 26.02 0.77 -19.65
C LYS A 436 26.35 -0.72 -19.53
N GLN A 437 27.50 -1.10 -20.06
CA GLN A 437 27.97 -2.48 -20.01
C GLN A 437 28.04 -2.99 -18.57
N GLY A 438 27.52 -4.19 -18.31
CA GLY A 438 27.47 -4.79 -16.99
C GLY A 438 26.36 -4.27 -16.05
N MET A 439 25.58 -3.24 -16.46
CA MET A 439 24.58 -2.60 -15.60
C MET A 439 23.14 -3.11 -15.82
N LYS A 440 22.94 -4.18 -16.58
CA LYS A 440 21.60 -4.70 -16.89
C LYS A 440 20.81 -5.09 -15.64
N THR A 441 21.45 -5.77 -14.67
CA THR A 441 20.83 -6.15 -13.39
C THR A 441 20.49 -4.91 -12.56
N ALA A 442 21.42 -3.97 -12.42
CA ALA A 442 21.16 -2.72 -11.72
C ALA A 442 19.96 -1.96 -12.35
N ALA A 443 19.91 -1.88 -13.70
CA ALA A 443 18.79 -1.26 -14.40
C ALA A 443 17.47 -1.98 -14.13
N ALA A 444 17.44 -3.33 -14.11
CA ALA A 444 16.23 -4.12 -13.91
C ALA A 444 15.65 -3.93 -12.50
N PHE A 445 16.47 -3.82 -11.46
CA PHE A 445 16.04 -3.85 -10.07
C PHE A 445 16.10 -2.49 -9.36
N LEU A 446 16.88 -1.53 -9.83
CA LEU A 446 16.96 -0.16 -9.27
C LEU A 446 16.23 0.88 -10.12
N GLU A 447 16.05 0.61 -11.41
CA GLU A 447 15.35 1.47 -12.38
C GLU A 447 14.26 0.68 -13.10
N THR A 448 13.48 -0.05 -12.36
CA THR A 448 12.56 -1.08 -12.84
C THR A 448 11.56 -0.57 -13.88
N ARG A 449 10.92 0.59 -13.67
CA ARG A 449 10.00 1.18 -14.66
C ARG A 449 10.71 1.52 -15.98
N ARG A 450 11.87 2.17 -15.89
CA ARG A 450 12.68 2.52 -17.07
C ARG A 450 13.13 1.27 -17.83
N PHE A 451 13.58 0.26 -17.08
CA PHE A 451 13.99 -0.99 -17.69
C PHE A 451 12.82 -1.77 -18.30
N ALA A 452 11.68 -1.82 -17.64
CA ALA A 452 10.44 -2.43 -18.15
C ALA A 452 10.01 -1.77 -19.48
N ALA A 453 10.05 -0.42 -19.54
CA ALA A 453 9.77 0.33 -20.76
C ALA A 453 10.75 -0.02 -21.88
N LEU A 454 12.05 -0.11 -21.58
CA LEU A 454 13.08 -0.52 -22.55
C LEU A 454 12.84 -1.94 -23.08
N LYS A 455 12.33 -2.83 -22.25
CA LYS A 455 11.94 -4.20 -22.62
C LYS A 455 10.60 -4.29 -23.36
N GLY A 456 9.86 -3.19 -23.46
CA GLY A 456 8.59 -3.11 -24.19
C GLY A 456 7.36 -3.50 -23.37
N ALA A 457 7.44 -3.51 -22.05
CA ALA A 457 6.30 -3.62 -21.15
C ALA A 457 5.34 -2.45 -21.34
N THR A 458 4.11 -2.62 -20.89
CA THR A 458 3.13 -1.55 -20.83
C THR A 458 3.47 -0.60 -19.69
N THR A 459 3.54 0.69 -19.99
CA THR A 459 3.90 1.75 -19.03
C THR A 459 2.86 2.87 -19.00
N GLU A 460 1.63 2.55 -19.37
CA GLU A 460 0.52 3.49 -19.42
C GLU A 460 -0.46 3.33 -18.25
N PHE A 461 -0.24 2.38 -17.34
CA PHE A 461 -1.08 2.26 -16.15
C PHE A 461 -1.03 3.52 -15.30
N THR A 462 -2.18 3.92 -14.80
CA THR A 462 -2.30 5.09 -13.93
C THR A 462 -2.95 4.69 -12.62
N LYS A 463 -2.35 5.14 -11.50
CA LYS A 463 -2.96 5.00 -10.18
C LYS A 463 -3.40 3.56 -9.89
N MET A 464 -2.45 2.61 -9.95
CA MET A 464 -2.67 1.22 -9.57
C MET A 464 -2.47 1.08 -8.08
N GLU A 465 -3.58 0.90 -7.39
CA GLU A 465 -3.67 0.90 -5.93
C GLU A 465 -3.74 -0.54 -5.36
N GLY A 466 -4.72 -0.78 -4.49
CA GLY A 466 -4.90 -2.05 -3.79
C GLY A 466 -5.10 -3.26 -4.70
N GLN A 467 -4.69 -4.41 -4.18
CA GLN A 467 -4.90 -5.72 -4.80
C GLN A 467 -5.43 -6.71 -3.77
N ALA A 468 -6.31 -7.63 -4.18
CA ALA A 468 -6.87 -8.66 -3.32
C ALA A 468 -7.00 -10.00 -4.06
N ILE A 469 -6.70 -11.09 -3.36
CA ILE A 469 -6.79 -12.45 -3.89
C ILE A 469 -8.09 -13.13 -3.43
N ASN A 470 -8.82 -13.71 -4.36
CA ASN A 470 -9.86 -14.71 -4.14
C ASN A 470 -9.27 -16.09 -4.51
N LYS A 471 -8.85 -16.81 -3.49
CA LYS A 471 -8.14 -18.08 -3.65
C LYS A 471 -9.03 -19.17 -4.24
N LYS A 472 -10.27 -19.24 -3.76
CA LYS A 472 -11.26 -20.25 -4.18
C LYS A 472 -11.55 -20.15 -5.68
N ASP A 473 -11.76 -18.95 -6.19
CA ASP A 473 -12.12 -18.73 -7.58
C ASP A 473 -10.90 -18.43 -8.47
N ARG A 474 -9.69 -18.43 -7.90
CA ARG A 474 -8.42 -18.11 -8.58
C ARG A 474 -8.48 -16.78 -9.31
N LYS A 475 -8.92 -15.72 -8.60
CA LYS A 475 -9.04 -14.36 -9.12
C LYS A 475 -8.14 -13.42 -8.36
N LEU A 476 -7.56 -12.45 -9.08
CA LEU A 476 -6.86 -11.31 -8.51
C LEU A 476 -7.61 -10.04 -8.87
N TYR A 477 -8.07 -9.30 -7.86
CA TYR A 477 -8.67 -7.99 -8.02
C TYR A 477 -7.60 -6.91 -7.95
N THR A 478 -7.73 -5.87 -8.77
CA THR A 478 -6.78 -4.74 -8.81
C THR A 478 -7.55 -3.44 -8.98
N ALA A 479 -7.35 -2.50 -8.09
CA ALA A 479 -7.89 -1.15 -8.19
C ALA A 479 -7.04 -0.28 -9.11
N ILE A 480 -7.70 0.48 -9.98
CA ILE A 480 -7.17 1.65 -10.69
C ILE A 480 -8.01 2.82 -10.22
N SER A 481 -7.46 3.65 -9.34
CA SER A 481 -8.26 4.73 -8.74
C SER A 481 -8.65 5.79 -9.74
N LYS A 482 -7.83 6.02 -10.77
CA LYS A 482 -8.11 6.95 -11.87
C LYS A 482 -7.51 6.42 -13.16
N ALA A 483 -8.36 6.06 -14.13
CA ALA A 483 -7.88 5.77 -15.47
C ALA A 483 -7.87 7.08 -16.29
N TYR A 484 -6.69 7.61 -16.58
CA TYR A 484 -6.52 8.89 -17.26
C TYR A 484 -5.22 8.93 -18.07
N LYS A 485 -4.85 10.09 -18.61
CA LYS A 485 -3.61 10.29 -19.38
C LYS A 485 -3.35 9.19 -20.43
N GLY A 486 -2.30 8.40 -20.25
CA GLY A 486 -1.85 7.36 -21.16
C GLY A 486 -2.84 6.22 -21.36
N MET A 487 -3.77 5.99 -20.44
CA MET A 487 -4.79 4.94 -20.57
C MET A 487 -5.95 5.31 -21.51
N ILE A 488 -6.19 6.59 -21.77
CA ILE A 488 -7.36 7.05 -22.54
C ILE A 488 -6.99 7.28 -23.99
N LYS A 489 -7.79 6.73 -24.91
CA LYS A 489 -7.65 6.90 -26.35
C LYS A 489 -7.81 8.37 -26.75
N GLY A 490 -6.81 8.90 -27.45
CA GLY A 490 -6.85 10.26 -28.01
C GLY A 490 -6.64 11.40 -27.01
N ASN A 491 -6.32 11.11 -25.76
CA ASN A 491 -6.01 12.15 -24.78
C ASN A 491 -4.62 12.78 -25.06
N ASN A 492 -4.45 14.06 -24.69
CA ASN A 492 -3.19 14.83 -24.77
C ASN A 492 -2.09 14.27 -23.86
N GLY A 493 -1.62 13.14 -24.03
CA GLY A 493 -0.63 12.38 -23.26
C GLY A 493 -0.64 10.93 -23.67
N ALA A 494 -1.70 10.49 -24.35
CA ALA A 494 -1.75 9.19 -24.99
C ALA A 494 -0.90 9.21 -26.27
N ARG A 495 -0.01 8.25 -26.41
CA ARG A 495 0.75 8.04 -27.64
C ARG A 495 -0.13 7.33 -28.67
N LEU A 496 0.15 7.54 -29.94
CA LEU A 496 -0.52 6.81 -31.03
C LEU A 496 -0.36 5.27 -30.89
N ASN A 497 0.69 4.82 -30.23
CA ASN A 497 1.06 3.43 -30.06
C ASN A 497 0.94 2.93 -28.62
N ASN A 498 0.14 3.55 -27.78
CA ASN A 498 -0.13 3.05 -26.43
C ASN A 498 -0.73 1.64 -26.50
N ASP A 499 -0.36 0.81 -25.56
CA ASP A 499 -0.94 -0.51 -25.41
C ASP A 499 -2.37 -0.41 -24.86
N ILE A 500 -2.57 0.51 -23.89
CA ILE A 500 -3.88 0.79 -23.30
C ILE A 500 -4.52 1.96 -24.05
N ARG A 501 -5.76 1.76 -24.51
CA ARG A 501 -6.53 2.76 -25.26
C ARG A 501 -8.00 2.62 -24.91
N LEU A 502 -8.34 3.06 -23.69
CA LEU A 502 -9.72 3.01 -23.22
C LEU A 502 -10.58 4.04 -23.94
N ASN A 503 -11.72 3.60 -24.40
CA ASN A 503 -12.74 4.41 -25.06
C ASN A 503 -13.97 4.49 -24.13
N GLY A 504 -14.16 5.62 -23.50
CA GLY A 504 -15.24 5.88 -22.54
C GLY A 504 -15.32 7.37 -22.26
N HIS A 505 -16.36 7.78 -21.54
CA HIS A 505 -16.41 9.17 -21.08
C HIS A 505 -15.23 9.39 -20.12
N PRO A 506 -14.37 10.39 -20.37
CA PRO A 506 -13.18 10.59 -19.52
C PRO A 506 -13.51 10.74 -18.04
N ASP A 507 -14.63 11.41 -17.72
CA ASP A 507 -15.03 11.64 -16.33
C ASP A 507 -15.46 10.36 -15.62
N ASP A 508 -16.09 9.39 -16.30
CA ASP A 508 -16.41 8.07 -15.73
C ASP A 508 -15.13 7.31 -15.37
N LEU A 509 -14.15 7.34 -16.29
CA LEU A 509 -12.86 6.68 -16.08
C LEU A 509 -12.03 7.34 -14.95
N LEU A 510 -12.25 8.63 -14.68
CA LEU A 510 -11.68 9.34 -13.54
C LEU A 510 -12.30 8.91 -12.21
N CYS A 511 -13.47 8.28 -12.21
CA CYS A 511 -14.06 7.69 -11.01
C CYS A 511 -13.50 6.28 -10.68
N GLY A 512 -12.63 5.75 -11.52
CA GLY A 512 -11.87 4.53 -11.27
C GLY A 512 -12.56 3.25 -11.73
N VAL A 513 -11.75 2.19 -11.73
CA VAL A 513 -12.15 0.84 -12.18
C VAL A 513 -11.48 -0.21 -11.31
N ILE A 514 -12.22 -1.23 -10.91
CA ILE A 514 -11.66 -2.45 -10.35
C ILE A 514 -11.61 -3.51 -11.43
N TYR A 515 -10.43 -4.05 -11.69
CA TYR A 515 -10.21 -5.14 -12.62
C TYR A 515 -10.15 -6.49 -11.90
N GLU A 516 -10.65 -7.52 -12.57
CA GLU A 516 -10.49 -8.92 -12.23
C GLU A 516 -9.50 -9.56 -13.20
N SER A 517 -8.61 -10.42 -12.69
CA SER A 517 -7.68 -11.24 -13.48
C SER A 517 -7.87 -12.71 -13.16
N ASP A 518 -7.92 -13.58 -14.18
CA ASP A 518 -7.85 -15.02 -14.04
C ASP A 518 -6.41 -15.44 -13.74
N LEU A 519 -6.21 -16.35 -12.77
CA LEU A 519 -4.91 -16.85 -12.35
C LEU A 519 -4.73 -18.30 -12.80
N GLU A 520 -3.73 -18.56 -13.64
CA GLU A 520 -3.53 -19.84 -14.31
C GLU A 520 -2.13 -20.41 -14.10
N ILE A 521 -2.00 -21.72 -14.36
CA ILE A 521 -0.75 -22.48 -14.33
C ILE A 521 -0.26 -22.75 -15.76
N GLY A 522 1.05 -22.97 -15.91
CA GLY A 522 1.64 -23.37 -17.19
C GLY A 522 1.81 -22.24 -18.19
N ILE A 523 1.75 -21.02 -17.74
CA ILE A 523 1.91 -19.83 -18.57
C ILE A 523 3.37 -19.63 -18.95
N LYS A 524 3.61 -19.18 -20.19
CA LYS A 524 4.94 -18.84 -20.71
C LYS A 524 5.13 -17.33 -20.80
N ASP A 525 6.35 -16.90 -20.57
CA ASP A 525 6.78 -15.51 -20.80
C ASP A 525 6.87 -15.19 -22.30
N THR A 526 7.18 -13.94 -22.64
CA THR A 526 7.31 -13.50 -24.05
C THR A 526 8.48 -14.13 -24.79
N ASP A 527 9.45 -14.70 -24.07
CA ASP A 527 10.59 -15.40 -24.65
C ASP A 527 10.31 -16.91 -24.80
N GLY A 528 9.10 -17.38 -24.42
CA GLY A 528 8.65 -18.78 -24.54
C GLY A 528 9.02 -19.66 -23.34
N ASN A 529 9.67 -19.10 -22.31
CA ASN A 529 10.02 -19.86 -21.10
C ASN A 529 8.84 -20.03 -20.18
N LEU A 530 8.75 -21.20 -19.52
CA LEU A 530 7.72 -21.44 -18.50
C LEU A 530 7.93 -20.50 -17.30
N ILE A 531 6.85 -19.85 -16.89
CA ILE A 531 6.80 -19.08 -15.65
C ILE A 531 6.56 -20.05 -14.50
N LEU A 532 7.48 -20.09 -13.53
CA LEU A 532 7.46 -21.05 -12.41
C LEU A 532 6.50 -20.61 -11.29
N SER A 533 5.25 -20.44 -11.63
CA SER A 533 4.15 -20.08 -10.72
C SER A 533 2.86 -20.78 -11.13
N GLU A 534 2.05 -21.11 -10.14
CA GLU A 534 0.68 -21.62 -10.34
C GLU A 534 -0.37 -20.50 -10.38
N TRP A 535 0.03 -19.26 -10.16
CA TRP A 535 -0.84 -18.11 -9.95
C TRP A 535 -0.51 -16.96 -10.89
N VAL A 536 -0.38 -17.25 -12.21
CA VAL A 536 -0.04 -16.23 -13.20
C VAL A 536 -1.28 -15.60 -13.78
N ALA A 537 -1.42 -14.26 -13.64
CA ALA A 537 -2.51 -13.50 -14.23
C ALA A 537 -2.43 -13.51 -15.75
N THR A 538 -3.50 -13.95 -16.42
CA THR A 538 -3.57 -14.09 -17.88
C THR A 538 -4.33 -12.98 -18.57
N ASN A 539 -5.13 -12.23 -17.82
CA ASN A 539 -5.95 -11.14 -18.32
C ASN A 539 -6.18 -10.04 -17.28
N MET A 540 -6.81 -8.95 -17.69
CA MET A 540 -7.48 -7.95 -16.85
C MET A 540 -8.81 -7.59 -17.50
N LYS A 541 -9.92 -7.74 -16.75
CA LYS A 541 -11.30 -7.41 -17.18
C LYS A 541 -11.89 -6.44 -16.19
N ALA A 542 -12.46 -5.33 -16.65
CA ALA A 542 -13.20 -4.42 -15.77
C ALA A 542 -14.39 -5.14 -15.13
N LEU A 543 -14.43 -5.14 -13.80
CA LEU A 543 -15.47 -5.78 -12.98
C LEU A 543 -16.44 -4.75 -12.40
N ILE A 544 -15.91 -3.71 -11.76
CA ILE A 544 -16.69 -2.64 -11.14
C ILE A 544 -16.14 -1.31 -11.65
N LYS A 545 -17.04 -0.37 -12.00
CA LYS A 545 -16.66 0.95 -12.48
C LYS A 545 -17.33 2.04 -11.66
N GLY A 546 -16.62 3.13 -11.49
CA GLY A 546 -17.20 4.40 -11.12
C GLY A 546 -18.01 5.00 -12.27
N GLU A 547 -18.79 6.01 -11.98
CA GLU A 547 -19.65 6.73 -12.90
C GLU A 547 -19.64 8.20 -12.52
N SER A 548 -19.46 9.09 -13.50
CA SER A 548 -19.53 10.53 -13.28
C SER A 548 -20.96 10.97 -12.97
N SER A 549 -21.11 11.92 -12.07
CA SER A 549 -22.36 12.65 -11.86
C SER A 549 -22.33 14.09 -12.41
N GLY A 550 -21.25 14.45 -13.14
CA GLY A 550 -20.96 15.78 -13.68
C GLY A 550 -20.06 16.62 -12.75
N GLU A 551 -19.52 17.72 -13.26
CA GLU A 551 -18.74 18.71 -12.51
C GLU A 551 -17.59 18.13 -11.64
N ASP A 552 -16.80 17.22 -12.22
CA ASP A 552 -15.69 16.53 -11.53
C ASP A 552 -16.12 15.68 -10.31
N THR A 553 -17.39 15.30 -10.20
CA THR A 553 -17.93 14.45 -9.13
C THR A 553 -18.33 13.07 -9.64
N CYS A 554 -18.40 12.08 -8.73
CA CYS A 554 -18.80 10.72 -9.02
C CYS A 554 -20.13 10.37 -8.35
N ASN A 555 -20.81 9.38 -8.92
CA ASN A 555 -22.10 8.90 -8.43
C ASN A 555 -21.95 8.24 -7.06
N GLU A 556 -22.57 8.81 -6.04
CA GLU A 556 -22.53 8.38 -4.64
C GLU A 556 -23.03 6.92 -4.37
N ASN A 557 -23.59 6.25 -5.38
CA ASN A 557 -24.02 4.85 -5.31
C ASN A 557 -23.13 3.90 -6.11
N LYS A 558 -22.03 4.39 -6.65
CA LYS A 558 -20.96 3.65 -7.34
C LYS A 558 -19.66 3.85 -6.60
N ILE A 559 -18.61 3.15 -6.98
CA ILE A 559 -17.26 3.42 -6.47
C ILE A 559 -16.75 4.76 -6.99
N ALA A 560 -15.91 5.42 -6.22
CA ALA A 560 -15.12 6.55 -6.67
C ALA A 560 -13.69 6.40 -6.16
N ASN A 561 -12.74 6.51 -7.08
CA ASN A 561 -11.31 6.37 -6.79
C ASN A 561 -11.02 5.21 -5.81
N PRO A 562 -11.35 3.96 -6.18
CA PRO A 562 -11.09 2.80 -5.34
C PRO A 562 -9.59 2.70 -5.07
N ASP A 563 -9.27 2.50 -3.81
CA ASP A 563 -7.91 2.44 -3.30
C ASP A 563 -7.62 1.05 -2.72
N ASN A 564 -7.63 0.88 -1.41
CA ASN A 564 -7.30 -0.39 -0.79
C ASN A 564 -8.38 -1.46 -1.03
N LEU A 565 -7.94 -2.68 -1.26
CA LEU A 565 -8.80 -3.85 -1.47
C LEU A 565 -8.46 -4.97 -0.49
N ILE A 566 -9.46 -5.66 0.03
CA ILE A 566 -9.30 -6.94 0.72
C ILE A 566 -10.47 -7.88 0.39
N PHE A 567 -10.20 -9.17 0.18
CA PHE A 567 -11.22 -10.17 -0.08
C PHE A 567 -11.40 -11.11 1.11
N SER A 568 -12.63 -11.39 1.45
CA SER A 568 -13.00 -12.40 2.44
C SER A 568 -13.52 -13.65 1.74
N GLU A 569 -12.83 -14.76 1.95
CA GLU A 569 -13.27 -16.08 1.46
C GLU A 569 -14.55 -16.53 2.17
N ILE A 570 -14.65 -16.29 3.48
CA ILE A 570 -15.80 -16.69 4.31
C ILE A 570 -17.05 -15.88 3.95
N LEU A 571 -16.90 -14.57 3.76
CA LEU A 571 -18.02 -13.68 3.46
C LEU A 571 -18.29 -13.56 1.95
N ARG A 572 -17.47 -14.15 1.11
CA ARG A 572 -17.56 -14.04 -0.36
C ARG A 572 -17.71 -12.60 -0.84
N SER A 573 -16.96 -11.70 -0.22
CA SER A 573 -17.08 -10.26 -0.43
C SER A 573 -15.74 -9.60 -0.62
N LEU A 574 -15.66 -8.73 -1.62
CA LEU A 574 -14.56 -7.80 -1.83
C LEU A 574 -14.89 -6.49 -1.10
N PHE A 575 -14.05 -6.11 -0.15
CA PHE A 575 -14.12 -4.82 0.52
C PHE A 575 -13.25 -3.82 -0.24
N ILE A 576 -13.78 -2.60 -0.43
CA ILE A 576 -13.18 -1.57 -1.27
C ILE A 576 -13.20 -0.26 -0.49
N ALA A 577 -12.03 0.27 -0.21
CA ALA A 577 -11.85 1.58 0.39
C ALA A 577 -11.62 2.65 -0.70
N GLU A 578 -11.88 3.91 -0.39
CA GLU A 578 -11.78 5.03 -1.31
C GLU A 578 -10.82 6.11 -0.84
N ASP A 579 -10.07 6.70 -1.78
CA ASP A 579 -9.36 7.99 -1.67
C ASP A 579 -9.87 8.93 -2.77
N THR A 580 -11.02 9.55 -2.54
CA THR A 580 -11.70 10.34 -3.57
C THR A 580 -11.26 11.80 -3.61
N GLY A 581 -10.71 12.30 -2.51
CA GLY A 581 -10.44 13.72 -2.35
C GLY A 581 -11.70 14.57 -2.33
N THR A 582 -12.27 14.89 -3.49
CA THR A 582 -13.50 15.70 -3.62
C THR A 582 -14.54 15.06 -4.54
N ARG A 583 -14.31 13.86 -5.07
CA ARG A 583 -15.20 13.23 -6.06
C ARG A 583 -16.44 12.61 -5.46
N HIS A 584 -16.38 12.12 -4.24
CA HIS A 584 -17.53 11.86 -3.38
C HIS A 584 -17.63 12.94 -2.30
N SER A 585 -18.81 13.15 -1.79
CA SER A 585 -19.02 14.06 -0.65
C SER A 585 -18.27 13.58 0.60
N ARG A 586 -18.06 12.27 0.69
CA ARG A 586 -17.30 11.57 1.74
C ARG A 586 -16.75 10.25 1.20
N ASP A 587 -15.57 9.90 1.59
CA ASP A 587 -15.00 8.59 1.29
C ASP A 587 -15.72 7.50 2.07
N VAL A 588 -15.83 6.33 1.48
CA VAL A 588 -16.61 5.23 2.03
C VAL A 588 -15.88 3.90 1.95
N LEU A 589 -16.33 2.94 2.75
CA LEU A 589 -15.98 1.54 2.59
C LEU A 589 -17.16 0.79 2.00
N TRP A 590 -16.91 0.07 0.92
CA TRP A 590 -17.88 -0.78 0.25
C TRP A 590 -17.66 -2.25 0.57
N ALA A 591 -18.74 -3.04 0.54
CA ALA A 591 -18.75 -4.48 0.43
C ALA A 591 -19.37 -4.87 -0.91
N TYR A 592 -18.64 -5.59 -1.75
CA TYR A 592 -19.12 -6.12 -3.04
C TYR A 592 -19.22 -7.64 -2.95
N SER A 593 -20.44 -8.17 -3.08
CA SER A 593 -20.68 -9.62 -3.14
C SER A 593 -20.29 -10.15 -4.51
N VAL A 594 -19.27 -10.99 -4.60
CA VAL A 594 -18.83 -11.57 -5.88
C VAL A 594 -19.86 -12.55 -6.45
N ASP A 595 -20.65 -13.19 -5.60
CA ASP A 595 -21.66 -14.16 -6.01
C ASP A 595 -22.96 -13.51 -6.51
N LYS A 596 -23.28 -12.27 -6.04
CA LYS A 596 -24.51 -11.52 -6.41
C LYS A 596 -24.26 -10.32 -7.29
N GLY A 597 -23.03 -9.84 -7.38
CA GLY A 597 -22.68 -8.65 -8.14
C GLY A 597 -23.22 -7.33 -7.56
N ASN A 598 -23.60 -7.30 -6.27
CA ASN A 598 -24.15 -6.10 -5.65
C ASN A 598 -23.09 -5.39 -4.77
N LEU A 599 -23.10 -4.06 -4.86
CA LEU A 599 -22.23 -3.15 -4.11
C LEU A 599 -23.01 -2.48 -2.98
N THR A 600 -22.51 -2.55 -1.75
CA THR A 600 -23.17 -1.99 -0.57
C THR A 600 -22.20 -1.14 0.24
N ARG A 601 -22.54 0.11 0.51
CA ARG A 601 -21.77 1.00 1.38
C ARG A 601 -21.95 0.60 2.83
N ILE A 602 -20.86 0.25 3.52
CA ILE A 602 -20.90 -0.24 4.90
C ILE A 602 -20.33 0.74 5.93
N LEU A 603 -19.53 1.73 5.48
CA LEU A 603 -18.99 2.77 6.34
C LEU A 603 -18.91 4.08 5.55
N VAL A 604 -19.10 5.20 6.24
CA VAL A 604 -18.92 6.57 5.73
C VAL A 604 -17.88 7.26 6.59
N ALA A 605 -16.82 7.76 5.96
CA ALA A 605 -15.74 8.48 6.64
C ALA A 605 -16.13 9.94 6.95
N PRO A 606 -15.41 10.62 7.83
CA PRO A 606 -15.50 12.06 7.97
C PRO A 606 -15.15 12.76 6.66
N LYS A 607 -15.66 13.97 6.45
CA LYS A 607 -15.33 14.75 5.26
C LYS A 607 -13.84 15.06 5.19
N HIS A 608 -13.29 15.11 3.98
CA HIS A 608 -11.85 15.34 3.71
C HIS A 608 -10.93 14.36 4.42
N SER A 609 -11.35 13.13 4.54
CA SER A 609 -10.51 12.04 5.01
C SER A 609 -10.57 10.89 4.03
N GLU A 610 -9.53 10.10 4.00
CA GLU A 610 -9.36 8.91 3.18
C GLU A 610 -9.67 7.66 4.03
N VAL A 611 -10.29 6.67 3.43
CA VAL A 611 -10.46 5.34 4.02
C VAL A 611 -9.30 4.46 3.58
N SER A 612 -8.34 4.22 4.47
CA SER A 612 -7.10 3.52 4.18
C SER A 612 -6.84 2.33 5.11
N GLY A 613 -5.69 1.68 4.96
CA GLY A 613 -5.19 0.64 5.85
C GLY A 613 -6.10 -0.58 5.95
N LEU A 614 -6.76 -0.93 4.85
CA LEU A 614 -7.73 -2.01 4.82
C LEU A 614 -7.03 -3.37 4.96
N PHE A 615 -7.35 -4.06 6.05
CA PHE A 615 -6.86 -5.40 6.36
C PHE A 615 -7.96 -6.20 7.04
N MET A 616 -8.04 -7.50 6.78
CA MET A 616 -9.01 -8.38 7.43
C MET A 616 -8.34 -9.59 8.07
N THR A 617 -8.77 -9.91 9.28
CA THR A 617 -8.57 -11.25 9.84
C THR A 617 -9.92 -11.94 9.94
N GLU A 618 -10.03 -13.09 9.30
CA GLU A 618 -11.30 -13.83 9.22
C GLU A 618 -11.61 -14.60 10.50
N ASN A 619 -10.59 -14.95 11.28
CA ASN A 619 -10.78 -15.63 12.56
C ASN A 619 -9.68 -15.29 13.56
N LEU A 620 -10.00 -14.50 14.55
CA LEU A 620 -9.18 -14.26 15.73
C LEU A 620 -9.97 -14.68 16.95
N ASN A 621 -9.75 -15.91 17.44
CA ASN A 621 -10.47 -16.50 18.58
C ASN A 621 -12.02 -16.39 18.44
N GLY A 622 -12.54 -16.80 17.26
CA GLY A 622 -13.98 -16.83 16.96
C GLY A 622 -14.59 -15.54 16.42
N TYR A 623 -13.80 -14.51 16.20
CA TYR A 623 -14.26 -13.21 15.67
C TYR A 623 -13.50 -12.80 14.41
N ALA A 624 -14.24 -12.21 13.44
CA ALA A 624 -13.64 -11.52 12.31
C ALA A 624 -13.55 -10.01 12.56
N TYR A 625 -12.56 -9.37 11.96
CA TYR A 625 -12.30 -7.92 12.04
C TYR A 625 -11.91 -7.38 10.68
N ILE A 626 -12.52 -6.26 10.30
CA ILE A 626 -12.11 -5.46 9.14
C ILE A 626 -11.42 -4.22 9.69
N PHE A 627 -10.09 -4.24 9.71
CA PHE A 627 -9.31 -3.05 10.07
C PHE A 627 -9.40 -2.05 8.94
N THR A 628 -9.61 -0.81 9.29
CA THR A 628 -9.58 0.32 8.36
C THR A 628 -9.23 1.59 9.13
N ASN A 629 -8.33 2.37 8.57
CA ASN A 629 -7.89 3.62 9.12
C ASN A 629 -8.66 4.77 8.47
N ILE A 630 -8.68 5.90 9.15
CA ILE A 630 -9.16 7.15 8.61
C ILE A 630 -7.96 8.08 8.54
N GLN A 631 -7.40 8.19 7.36
CA GLN A 631 -6.32 9.10 7.08
C GLN A 631 -6.89 10.51 6.98
N LYS A 632 -6.41 11.42 7.81
CA LYS A 632 -6.84 12.82 7.80
C LYS A 632 -5.69 13.68 7.33
N SER A 633 -5.67 13.95 6.05
CA SER A 633 -4.75 14.92 5.43
C SER A 633 -5.31 16.33 5.43
N ILE A 634 -6.10 16.69 6.44
CA ILE A 634 -6.78 17.96 6.45
C ILE A 634 -5.77 19.10 6.64
N HIS A 635 -5.50 19.81 5.55
CA HIS A 635 -5.04 21.16 5.67
C HIS A 635 -6.22 22.03 6.16
N PRO A 636 -6.11 22.77 7.27
CA PRO A 636 -7.19 23.62 7.74
C PRO A 636 -7.80 24.50 6.64
N LYS A 637 -7.00 25.00 5.69
CA LYS A 637 -7.47 25.78 4.54
C LYS A 637 -8.40 25.03 3.59
N ASN A 638 -8.29 23.70 3.44
CA ASN A 638 -9.17 22.95 2.55
C ASN A 638 -10.50 22.60 3.22
N PHE A 639 -10.44 22.34 4.52
CA PHE A 639 -11.65 22.19 5.34
C PHE A 639 -12.48 23.47 5.37
N TRP A 640 -11.79 24.63 5.35
CA TRP A 640 -12.39 25.96 5.42
C TRP A 640 -12.84 26.54 4.07
N LYS A 641 -12.54 25.92 2.94
CA LYS A 641 -13.05 26.37 1.63
C LYS A 641 -14.55 26.40 1.56
N ASP A 642 -15.19 25.45 2.25
CA ASP A 642 -16.63 25.25 2.21
C ASP A 642 -17.37 25.75 3.47
N MET A 643 -16.63 26.35 4.43
CA MET A 643 -17.19 26.81 5.70
C MET A 643 -16.50 28.12 6.12
N LYS A 644 -17.26 29.09 6.63
CA LYS A 644 -16.67 30.30 7.15
C LYS A 644 -15.77 29.99 8.35
N PRO A 645 -14.61 30.68 8.52
CA PRO A 645 -13.68 30.39 9.62
C PRO A 645 -14.30 30.45 11.02
N GLU A 646 -15.26 31.35 11.21
CA GLU A 646 -16.01 31.51 12.46
C GLU A 646 -16.93 30.31 12.78
N ASP A 647 -17.51 29.69 11.77
CA ASP A 647 -18.40 28.51 11.95
C ASP A 647 -17.58 27.26 12.26
N ALA A 648 -16.39 27.21 11.72
CA ALA A 648 -15.50 26.08 11.84
C ALA A 648 -15.00 25.83 13.25
N ASN A 649 -14.65 26.88 13.98
CA ASN A 649 -14.21 26.76 15.38
C ASN A 649 -15.28 26.27 16.32
N GLN A 650 -16.58 26.26 15.91
CA GLN A 650 -17.67 25.68 16.68
C GLN A 650 -17.79 24.16 16.57
N TYR A 651 -17.23 23.58 15.50
CA TYR A 651 -17.51 22.18 15.13
C TYR A 651 -16.35 21.22 15.35
N VAL A 652 -15.12 21.69 15.42
CA VAL A 652 -13.96 20.79 15.42
C VAL A 652 -12.83 21.27 16.33
N ASN A 653 -12.47 20.43 17.29
CA ASN A 653 -11.25 20.57 18.06
C ASN A 653 -10.08 19.98 17.23
N ASP A 654 -8.93 20.66 17.16
CA ASP A 654 -7.75 20.19 16.41
C ASP A 654 -7.32 18.75 16.73
N LYS A 655 -7.56 18.31 17.96
CA LYS A 655 -7.30 16.92 18.38
C LYS A 655 -8.18 15.90 17.66
N ASP A 656 -9.37 16.28 17.26
CA ASP A 656 -10.37 15.41 16.64
C ASP A 656 -10.15 15.30 15.13
N LEU A 657 -9.30 16.15 14.56
CA LEU A 657 -8.87 16.10 13.15
C LEU A 657 -7.71 15.13 12.89
N ARG A 658 -7.17 14.48 13.91
CA ARG A 658 -6.06 13.55 13.75
C ARG A 658 -6.52 12.22 13.19
N GLY A 659 -5.63 11.59 12.40
CA GLY A 659 -5.89 10.28 11.82
C GLY A 659 -6.26 9.22 12.86
N ILE A 660 -7.14 8.31 12.48
CA ILE A 660 -7.73 7.29 13.35
C ILE A 660 -7.28 5.91 12.88
N VAL A 661 -6.82 5.08 13.81
CA VAL A 661 -6.61 3.66 13.62
C VAL A 661 -7.74 2.90 14.28
N GLY A 662 -8.42 2.02 13.53
CA GLY A 662 -9.58 1.31 14.05
C GLY A 662 -10.00 0.10 13.23
N TYR A 663 -11.18 -0.43 13.54
CA TYR A 663 -11.73 -1.60 12.87
C TYR A 663 -13.26 -1.62 12.91
N ILE A 664 -13.88 -2.33 11.98
CA ILE A 664 -15.26 -2.75 12.02
C ILE A 664 -15.32 -4.17 12.61
N GLY A 665 -16.14 -4.38 13.62
CA GLY A 665 -16.28 -5.67 14.29
C GLY A 665 -16.40 -5.49 15.81
N ALA A 666 -16.17 -6.51 16.64
CA ALA A 666 -15.88 -7.93 16.37
C ALA A 666 -17.12 -8.61 15.79
N ILE A 667 -16.96 -9.31 14.66
CA ILE A 667 -18.03 -10.05 14.01
C ILE A 667 -17.95 -11.50 14.49
N PRO A 668 -18.89 -12.00 15.35
CA PRO A 668 -18.85 -13.38 15.83
C PRO A 668 -19.29 -14.34 14.71
N LEU A 669 -18.40 -15.19 14.27
CA LEU A 669 -18.62 -16.09 13.14
C LEU A 669 -19.39 -17.38 13.52
N GLY A 670 -19.56 -17.67 14.82
CA GLY A 670 -20.18 -18.92 15.25
C GLY A 670 -19.29 -20.17 15.07
N LEU A 671 -18.00 -19.97 14.85
CA LEU A 671 -17.00 -21.02 14.62
C LEU A 671 -16.37 -21.53 15.94
N ASN A 672 -17.13 -21.66 17.01
CA ASN A 672 -16.61 -22.19 18.30
C ASN A 672 -16.83 -23.68 18.39
#